data_df7157b51bedd26829856362c196da5a
#
_entry.id   df7157b51bedd26829856362c196da5a
#
_cell.length_a   1.000
_cell.length_b   1.000
_cell.length_c   1.000
_cell.angle_alpha   90.00
_cell.angle_beta   90.00
_cell.angle_gamma   90.00
#
_symmetry.space_group_name_H-M   'P 1'
#
loop_
_entity.id
_entity.type
_entity.pdbx_description
1 polymer ?
#
loop_
_entity_poly.entity_id
_entity_poly.type
_entity_poly.pdbx_seq_one_letter_code
_entity_poly.pdbx_strand_id
1 'polypeptide(L)'
;MMPNKGKFAGVCLSWRLRNMLTPHIDGELDDSDRQRLQRHLERCAACRAEHERLLFASRIVSLLELPDQSPEGRKSWSVPVASQSDYRQRAWRILTPVTAALLLMAVMLFAWYRTHREPVSPQRTADASWGVVRLSGAPSINSDRIGRTSELKPNDWLETDKNSRAMLNLGIMGQIEVDPDTRIGLVTLRPNEQKLAMTRGRIFATIMAPPRVFTVETPSAVAVDLGCSYSLEVDDSGESALYVASGSVALADRGREIIVPTDAICLSRPGSGPGTPYFERASKRLQEALRKFDFEHGGSQALKVILAEARASDAHTLWSLLPRVEGVDRDRVYASLAALVTPPTKVTRDGILGLDQQMLGLWLRRLDEVRAGRHFKLAPGTVRLTGNMEVDRSWHRATLLRDGRVLVTGGFDSYGNALSSAEIYDPATGQFVDAGNMTSRRATHSATMLASGKVLIAGGCASTDPEALASAEVYDPATGNFTPTGNLQVARVAPEATLLADGRVLITGGLGSGVGFTELASAEIYDPATGVFTTTGGMHERKVDHSATLLGNGTVLVAGGLSVAGSAGRVTSSAEIFDPASGVFSVVGGMSFRRYKHSAVLLDNGRVLIAGGIVPEPGARHRYTTAELYDPAKNGFSKTGNMVLDRFKVKNASVLLGSGKVLIVGGSWGYEVYDPVTGEFSLKTDGLTMMRYYSTATLLPSGQVVIIGGYSGIRPVDYSHSSAAAWIYDPE
;
A
#
# COMPACT_ATOMS: atom_id res chain seq x y z
N MET A 1 43.33 33.88 11.61
CA MET A 1 42.39 33.47 10.57
C MET A 1 42.08 32.00 10.74
N MET A 2 40.94 31.67 11.34
CA MET A 2 40.45 30.29 11.51
C MET A 2 39.46 29.94 10.40
N PRO A 3 39.46 28.74 9.84
CA PRO A 3 38.58 28.37 8.73
C PRO A 3 37.15 28.08 9.21
N ASN A 4 36.27 28.50 8.37
CA ASN A 4 34.82 28.47 8.41
C ASN A 4 34.27 27.04 8.64
N LYS A 5 33.50 26.84 9.73
CA LYS A 5 32.79 25.57 10.00
C LYS A 5 31.53 25.52 9.11
N GLY A 6 31.50 24.57 8.18
CA GLY A 6 30.36 24.27 7.33
C GLY A 6 29.08 23.99 8.13
N LYS A 7 28.00 24.64 7.75
CA LYS A 7 26.66 24.47 8.31
C LYS A 7 26.09 23.12 7.85
N PHE A 8 25.95 22.16 8.74
CA PHE A 8 25.02 21.04 8.57
C PHE A 8 23.60 21.57 8.79
N ALA A 9 22.85 21.74 7.72
CA ALA A 9 21.44 22.14 7.77
C ALA A 9 20.59 20.90 8.12
N GLY A 10 19.89 20.94 9.26
CA GLY A 10 18.76 20.05 9.54
C GLY A 10 18.75 19.24 10.83
N VAL A 11 19.85 19.15 11.59
CA VAL A 11 19.86 18.37 12.84
C VAL A 11 20.32 19.24 14.02
N CYS A 12 19.52 19.31 15.08
CA CYS A 12 19.93 19.97 16.32
C CYS A 12 20.91 19.09 17.08
N LEU A 13 22.15 19.56 17.22
CA LEU A 13 23.22 18.87 17.96
C LEU A 13 23.08 18.99 19.51
N SER A 14 22.13 19.78 20.01
CA SER A 14 21.92 19.96 21.45
C SER A 14 20.82 19.04 21.99
N TRP A 15 21.18 17.80 22.30
CA TRP A 15 20.30 16.82 22.93
C TRP A 15 19.60 17.36 24.18
N ARG A 16 20.33 18.13 25.02
CA ARG A 16 19.82 18.67 26.29
C ARG A 16 18.68 19.68 26.07
N LEU A 17 18.75 20.55 25.07
CA LEU A 17 17.71 21.53 24.75
C LEU A 17 16.52 20.89 24.01
N ARG A 18 16.75 19.84 23.26
CA ARG A 18 15.66 19.09 22.62
C ARG A 18 14.80 18.35 23.64
N ASN A 19 15.38 17.78 24.69
CA ASN A 19 14.64 17.09 25.74
C ASN A 19 13.87 18.04 26.69
N MET A 20 14.05 19.35 26.56
CA MET A 20 13.30 20.36 27.30
C MET A 20 12.00 20.77 26.59
N LEU A 21 11.73 20.29 25.37
CA LEU A 21 10.53 20.66 24.58
C LEU A 21 9.24 20.15 25.24
N THR A 22 9.18 18.90 25.63
CA THR A 22 8.01 18.31 26.30
C THR A 22 7.75 18.94 27.67
N PRO A 23 8.73 19.01 28.61
CA PRO A 23 8.54 19.73 29.87
C PRO A 23 8.16 21.21 29.73
N HIS A 24 8.55 21.86 28.61
CA HIS A 24 8.13 23.22 28.31
C HIS A 24 6.63 23.33 27.99
N ILE A 25 6.12 22.39 27.23
CA ILE A 25 4.71 22.33 26.82
C ILE A 25 3.82 21.97 28.02
N ASP A 26 4.30 21.10 28.88
CA ASP A 26 3.60 20.67 30.09
C ASP A 26 3.71 21.70 31.26
N GLY A 27 4.46 22.79 31.04
CA GLY A 27 4.61 23.88 32.02
C GLY A 27 5.59 23.56 33.16
N GLU A 28 6.37 22.50 33.05
CA GLU A 28 7.24 21.97 34.11
C GLU A 28 8.64 22.59 34.17
N LEU A 29 9.03 23.46 33.21
CA LEU A 29 10.32 24.12 33.20
C LEU A 29 10.34 25.34 34.12
N ASP A 30 11.47 25.51 34.84
CA ASP A 30 11.77 26.73 35.57
C ASP A 30 12.04 27.90 34.59
N ASP A 31 12.02 29.14 35.12
CA ASP A 31 12.13 30.36 34.31
C ASP A 31 13.49 30.48 33.60
N SER A 32 14.56 29.95 34.16
CA SER A 32 15.89 30.02 33.57
C SER A 32 16.03 29.08 32.38
N ASP A 33 15.51 27.86 32.48
CA ASP A 33 15.53 26.87 31.43
C ASP A 33 14.49 27.20 30.32
N ARG A 34 13.35 27.81 30.67
CA ARG A 34 12.36 28.34 29.72
C ARG A 34 12.97 29.43 28.84
N GLN A 35 13.67 30.40 29.40
CA GLN A 35 14.35 31.46 28.64
C GLN A 35 15.51 30.93 27.78
N ARG A 36 16.19 29.88 28.26
CA ARG A 36 17.28 29.22 27.53
C ARG A 36 16.75 28.44 26.32
N LEU A 37 15.64 27.73 26.47
CA LEU A 37 14.94 27.04 25.39
C LEU A 37 14.39 28.03 24.37
N GLN A 38 13.78 29.13 24.81
CA GLN A 38 13.19 30.14 23.95
C GLN A 38 14.23 30.78 23.03
N ARG A 39 15.38 31.17 23.56
CA ARG A 39 16.51 31.67 22.76
C ARG A 39 17.06 30.62 21.76
N HIS A 40 16.95 29.35 22.08
CA HIS A 40 17.34 28.28 21.17
C HIS A 40 16.30 28.10 20.05
N LEU A 41 15.02 28.13 20.34
CA LEU A 41 13.93 28.02 19.37
C LEU A 41 13.96 29.15 18.32
N GLU A 42 14.40 30.35 18.72
CA GLU A 42 14.59 31.47 17.77
C GLU A 42 15.69 31.17 16.72
N ARG A 43 16.69 30.35 17.05
CA ARG A 43 17.88 30.09 16.24
C ARG A 43 17.92 28.71 15.59
N CYS A 44 17.11 27.77 16.03
CA CYS A 44 17.11 26.37 15.56
C CYS A 44 15.78 26.00 14.90
N ALA A 45 15.76 25.97 13.58
CA ALA A 45 14.55 25.62 12.81
C ALA A 45 14.05 24.20 13.10
N ALA A 46 14.95 23.24 13.33
CA ALA A 46 14.57 21.85 13.66
C ALA A 46 13.84 21.72 15.00
N CYS A 47 14.32 22.41 16.06
CA CYS A 47 13.63 22.40 17.35
C CYS A 47 12.35 23.23 17.34
N ARG A 48 12.27 24.26 16.52
CA ARG A 48 11.02 25.03 16.32
C ARG A 48 9.93 24.18 15.68
N ALA A 49 10.25 23.46 14.62
CA ALA A 49 9.30 22.56 13.97
C ALA A 49 8.82 21.44 14.90
N GLU A 50 9.71 20.90 15.74
CA GLU A 50 9.33 19.89 16.73
C GLU A 50 8.47 20.47 17.87
N HIS A 51 8.78 21.67 18.34
CA HIS A 51 7.97 22.39 19.33
C HIS A 51 6.54 22.67 18.79
N GLU A 52 6.39 23.10 17.54
CA GLU A 52 5.07 23.32 16.92
C GLU A 52 4.26 22.02 16.81
N ARG A 53 4.92 20.89 16.48
CA ARG A 53 4.28 19.57 16.44
C ARG A 53 3.77 19.14 17.83
N LEU A 54 4.58 19.31 18.85
CA LEU A 54 4.21 18.94 20.22
C LEU A 54 3.10 19.86 20.77
N LEU A 55 3.10 21.15 20.47
CA LEU A 55 2.03 22.07 20.82
C LEU A 55 0.71 21.71 20.11
N PHE A 56 0.78 21.27 18.86
CA PHE A 56 -0.38 20.81 18.12
C PHE A 56 -0.96 19.53 18.74
N ALA A 57 -0.11 18.57 19.09
CA ALA A 57 -0.52 17.34 19.79
C ALA A 57 -1.16 17.63 21.14
N SER A 58 -0.58 18.53 21.95
CA SER A 58 -1.12 18.94 23.25
C SER A 58 -2.50 19.61 23.12
N ARG A 59 -2.71 20.44 22.07
CA ARG A 59 -4.02 21.04 21.78
C ARG A 59 -5.08 20.02 21.37
N ILE A 60 -4.70 18.95 20.66
CA ILE A 60 -5.63 17.85 20.34
C ILE A 60 -6.02 17.10 21.60
N VAL A 61 -5.07 16.82 22.50
CA VAL A 61 -5.35 16.13 23.78
C VAL A 61 -6.26 16.97 24.67
N SER A 62 -6.10 18.30 24.71
CA SER A 62 -6.97 19.20 25.48
C SER A 62 -8.39 19.37 24.92
N LEU A 63 -8.62 18.97 23.67
CA LEU A 63 -9.96 18.95 23.04
C LEU A 63 -10.70 17.63 23.26
N LEU A 64 -10.02 16.60 23.79
CA LEU A 64 -10.64 15.36 24.22
C LEU A 64 -11.10 15.54 25.67
N GLU A 65 -12.35 15.90 25.88
CA GLU A 65 -12.99 15.87 27.21
C GLU A 65 -12.97 14.45 27.73
N LEU A 66 -12.00 14.13 28.59
CA LEU A 66 -12.00 12.92 29.40
C LEU A 66 -12.97 13.14 30.57
N PRO A 67 -13.85 12.17 30.90
CA PRO A 67 -14.73 12.32 32.04
C PRO A 67 -13.94 12.49 33.35
N ASP A 68 -14.37 13.44 34.14
CA ASP A 68 -13.83 13.86 35.42
C ASP A 68 -13.63 12.65 36.35
N GLN A 69 -12.40 12.30 36.68
CA GLN A 69 -12.08 11.34 37.72
C GLN A 69 -11.77 12.12 39.01
N SER A 70 -12.80 12.33 39.82
CA SER A 70 -12.66 12.83 41.18
C SER A 70 -11.79 11.89 42.04
N PRO A 71 -10.97 12.44 42.96
CA PRO A 71 -10.00 11.66 43.73
C PRO A 71 -10.59 11.11 45.04
N GLU A 72 -11.42 10.08 44.93
CA GLU A 72 -11.81 9.27 46.11
C GLU A 72 -11.53 7.80 45.85
N GLY A 73 -10.45 7.28 46.42
CA GLY A 73 -10.20 5.84 46.44
C GLY A 73 -8.77 5.34 46.31
N ARG A 74 -7.74 6.09 46.69
CA ARG A 74 -6.39 5.50 46.85
C ARG A 74 -6.22 4.90 48.21
N LYS A 75 -6.39 3.59 48.31
CA LYS A 75 -5.82 2.82 49.47
C LYS A 75 -4.30 2.74 49.26
N SER A 76 -3.57 3.38 50.22
CA SER A 76 -2.15 3.32 50.33
C SER A 76 -1.67 1.90 50.65
N TRP A 77 -0.86 1.31 49.79
CA TRP A 77 -0.06 0.13 50.15
C TRP A 77 1.32 0.63 50.60
N SER A 78 1.59 0.55 51.89
CA SER A 78 2.91 0.79 52.48
C SER A 78 3.72 -0.50 52.43
N VAL A 79 4.86 -0.48 51.71
CA VAL A 79 5.89 -1.53 51.76
C VAL A 79 6.88 -1.14 52.85
N PRO A 80 7.24 -2.02 53.79
CA PRO A 80 8.22 -1.68 54.83
C PRO A 80 9.64 -1.55 54.23
N VAL A 81 10.24 -0.40 54.40
CA VAL A 81 11.64 -0.14 54.04
C VAL A 81 12.55 -0.72 55.15
N ALA A 82 13.25 -1.82 54.84
CA ALA A 82 14.34 -2.31 55.65
C ALA A 82 15.59 -1.44 55.41
N SER A 83 16.24 -1.02 56.51
CA SER A 83 17.36 -0.08 56.53
C SER A 83 18.57 -0.55 55.73
N GLN A 84 19.03 0.28 54.81
CA GLN A 84 20.23 0.13 54.00
C GLN A 84 21.49 0.61 54.76
N SER A 85 22.05 -0.14 55.65
CA SER A 85 23.38 0.23 56.22
C SER A 85 24.47 -0.84 56.19
N ASP A 86 24.16 -2.12 55.94
CA ASP A 86 25.19 -3.17 56.06
C ASP A 86 25.64 -3.86 54.75
N TYR A 87 25.10 -3.48 53.61
CA TYR A 87 25.47 -4.11 52.33
C TYR A 87 26.56 -3.39 51.52
N ARG A 88 26.90 -2.14 51.89
CA ARG A 88 27.85 -1.33 51.11
C ARG A 88 29.32 -1.64 51.29
N GLN A 89 29.74 -2.26 52.39
CA GLN A 89 31.17 -2.47 52.64
C GLN A 89 31.73 -3.83 52.18
N ARG A 90 30.90 -4.83 51.87
CA ARG A 90 31.36 -6.12 51.33
C ARG A 90 31.33 -6.23 49.81
N ALA A 91 30.50 -5.46 49.11
CA ALA A 91 30.40 -5.50 47.66
C ALA A 91 31.59 -4.86 46.90
N TRP A 92 32.29 -3.91 47.53
CA TRP A 92 33.38 -3.17 46.86
C TRP A 92 34.70 -3.95 46.72
N ARG A 93 34.90 -5.03 47.45
CA ARG A 93 36.14 -5.83 47.37
C ARG A 93 36.10 -6.94 46.31
N ILE A 94 34.99 -7.27 45.76
CA ILE A 94 34.82 -8.34 44.74
C ILE A 94 34.51 -7.74 43.36
N LEU A 95 33.92 -6.56 43.27
CA LEU A 95 33.50 -5.94 41.99
C LEU A 95 34.64 -5.21 41.22
N THR A 96 35.69 -4.77 41.93
CA THR A 96 36.77 -4.00 41.28
C THR A 96 37.65 -4.81 40.28
N PRO A 97 38.02 -6.07 40.51
CA PRO A 97 38.80 -6.81 39.51
C PRO A 97 37.95 -7.30 38.31
N VAL A 98 36.65 -7.57 38.50
CA VAL A 98 35.78 -8.06 37.43
C VAL A 98 35.39 -6.93 36.49
N THR A 99 35.11 -5.73 36.99
CA THR A 99 34.81 -4.56 36.17
C THR A 99 36.05 -4.06 35.41
N ALA A 100 37.23 -4.15 35.99
CA ALA A 100 38.48 -3.83 35.30
C ALA A 100 38.81 -4.84 34.20
N ALA A 101 38.55 -6.13 34.42
CA ALA A 101 38.74 -7.18 33.40
C ALA A 101 37.74 -7.05 32.26
N LEU A 102 36.48 -6.74 32.54
CA LEU A 102 35.45 -6.50 31.53
C LEU A 102 35.72 -5.21 30.71
N LEU A 103 36.22 -4.15 31.34
CA LEU A 103 36.64 -2.94 30.64
C LEU A 103 37.87 -3.18 29.76
N LEU A 104 38.86 -3.92 30.26
CA LEU A 104 40.02 -4.32 29.45
C LEU A 104 39.63 -5.23 28.28
N MET A 105 38.70 -6.16 28.47
CA MET A 105 38.18 -7.02 27.42
C MET A 105 37.37 -6.21 26.38
N ALA A 106 36.57 -5.24 26.82
CA ALA A 106 35.85 -4.34 25.95
C ALA A 106 36.81 -3.42 25.16
N VAL A 107 37.86 -2.91 25.77
CA VAL A 107 38.90 -2.12 25.09
C VAL A 107 39.70 -2.98 24.12
N MET A 108 40.03 -4.22 24.48
CA MET A 108 40.73 -5.16 23.56
C MET A 108 39.83 -5.59 22.40
N LEU A 109 38.55 -5.87 22.64
CA LEU A 109 37.55 -6.12 21.59
C LEU A 109 37.34 -4.90 20.70
N PHE A 110 37.30 -3.71 21.25
CA PHE A 110 37.19 -2.47 20.48
C PHE A 110 38.47 -2.16 19.68
N ALA A 111 39.64 -2.42 20.23
CA ALA A 111 40.92 -2.29 19.54
C ALA A 111 41.04 -3.36 18.41
N TRP A 112 40.68 -4.61 18.71
CA TRP A 112 40.61 -5.69 17.70
C TRP A 112 39.62 -5.38 16.60
N TYR A 113 38.42 -4.90 16.96
CA TYR A 113 37.39 -4.46 16.00
C TYR A 113 37.84 -3.28 15.13
N ARG A 114 38.67 -2.36 15.71
CA ARG A 114 39.23 -1.24 14.95
C ARG A 114 40.36 -1.64 14.02
N THR A 115 41.16 -2.64 14.40
CA THR A 115 42.31 -3.08 13.59
C THR A 115 41.97 -4.11 12.53
N HIS A 116 40.83 -4.82 12.71
CA HIS A 116 40.36 -5.83 11.75
C HIS A 116 39.14 -5.39 10.92
N ARG A 117 38.73 -4.14 11.04
CA ARG A 117 37.90 -3.54 9.99
C ARG A 117 38.83 -3.28 8.79
N GLU A 118 38.70 -4.11 7.77
CA GLU A 118 39.03 -3.61 6.42
C GLU A 118 38.30 -2.29 6.24
N PRO A 119 38.96 -1.22 5.73
CA PRO A 119 38.25 -0.01 5.38
C PRO A 119 37.19 -0.45 4.38
N VAL A 120 35.92 -0.44 4.83
CA VAL A 120 34.80 -0.47 3.90
C VAL A 120 35.07 0.75 3.01
N SER A 121 35.60 0.48 1.81
CA SER A 121 35.65 1.48 0.76
C SER A 121 34.25 2.07 0.75
N PRO A 122 34.10 3.41 0.72
CA PRO A 122 32.78 3.99 0.54
C PRO A 122 32.22 3.31 -0.69
N GLN A 123 31.26 2.38 -0.51
CA GLN A 123 30.45 1.89 -1.60
C GLN A 123 29.96 3.18 -2.22
N ARG A 124 30.44 3.46 -3.43
CA ARG A 124 29.79 4.42 -4.30
C ARG A 124 28.33 4.03 -4.21
N THR A 125 27.51 4.89 -3.63
CA THR A 125 26.07 4.83 -3.78
C THR A 125 25.89 4.66 -5.28
N ALA A 126 25.48 3.47 -5.72
CA ALA A 126 25.13 3.27 -7.11
C ALA A 126 24.11 4.37 -7.39
N ASP A 127 24.39 5.24 -8.35
CA ASP A 127 23.53 6.35 -8.69
C ASP A 127 22.15 5.75 -8.96
N ALA A 128 21.18 5.99 -8.06
CA ALA A 128 19.85 5.44 -8.20
C ALA A 128 19.27 5.90 -9.55
N SER A 129 18.75 4.98 -10.35
CA SER A 129 18.23 5.25 -11.69
C SER A 129 17.01 4.40 -12.00
N TRP A 130 16.16 4.85 -12.91
CA TRP A 130 15.08 4.03 -13.46
C TRP A 130 15.45 3.47 -14.82
N GLY A 131 15.08 2.22 -15.06
CA GLY A 131 15.26 1.61 -16.37
C GLY A 131 14.33 2.26 -17.41
N VAL A 132 14.86 2.59 -18.57
CA VAL A 132 14.10 3.07 -19.73
C VAL A 132 14.20 2.04 -20.84
N VAL A 133 13.05 1.61 -21.37
CA VAL A 133 12.96 0.70 -22.50
C VAL A 133 12.32 1.44 -23.67
N ARG A 134 13.00 1.46 -24.82
CA ARG A 134 12.43 1.99 -26.06
C ARG A 134 11.36 1.05 -26.60
N LEU A 135 10.14 1.53 -26.76
CA LEU A 135 9.02 0.78 -27.34
C LEU A 135 8.94 0.99 -28.87
N SER A 136 9.10 2.23 -29.32
CA SER A 136 9.14 2.59 -30.76
C SER A 136 9.90 3.87 -30.98
N GLY A 137 10.23 4.16 -32.25
CA GLY A 137 10.88 5.41 -32.67
C GLY A 137 12.29 5.59 -32.11
N ALA A 138 12.66 6.82 -31.78
CA ALA A 138 13.98 7.21 -31.30
C ALA A 138 13.87 8.18 -30.12
N PRO A 139 13.34 7.76 -28.96
CA PRO A 139 13.32 8.61 -27.78
C PRO A 139 14.72 9.00 -27.32
N SER A 140 14.85 10.13 -26.62
CA SER A 140 16.13 10.65 -26.17
C SER A 140 16.11 10.99 -24.67
N ILE A 141 17.29 10.88 -24.02
CA ILE A 141 17.54 11.36 -22.67
C ILE A 141 18.58 12.48 -22.78
N ASN A 142 18.23 13.69 -22.30
CA ASN A 142 19.07 14.88 -22.37
C ASN A 142 19.60 15.15 -23.80
N SER A 143 18.73 14.94 -24.82
CA SER A 143 19.03 15.03 -26.26
C SER A 143 19.82 13.85 -26.87
N ASP A 144 20.34 12.93 -26.08
CA ASP A 144 21.01 11.73 -26.57
C ASP A 144 19.98 10.63 -26.88
N ARG A 145 19.99 10.11 -28.11
CA ARG A 145 19.10 9.02 -28.53
C ARG A 145 19.41 7.76 -27.75
N ILE A 146 18.36 7.16 -27.19
CA ILE A 146 18.51 5.92 -26.45
C ILE A 146 18.51 4.69 -27.37
N GLY A 147 19.31 3.69 -26.98
CA GLY A 147 19.32 2.40 -27.63
C GLY A 147 18.04 1.59 -27.34
N ARG A 148 18.16 0.28 -27.17
CA ARG A 148 17.03 -0.58 -26.77
C ARG A 148 16.65 -0.35 -25.31
N THR A 149 17.63 -0.14 -24.46
CA THR A 149 17.49 0.14 -23.04
C THR A 149 18.44 1.27 -22.63
N SER A 150 18.09 2.04 -21.63
CA SER A 150 18.88 3.10 -21.03
C SER A 150 18.50 3.27 -19.56
N GLU A 151 19.12 4.22 -18.88
CA GLU A 151 18.80 4.59 -17.49
C GLU A 151 18.44 6.07 -17.41
N LEU A 152 17.42 6.39 -16.61
CA LEU A 152 17.02 7.76 -16.29
C LEU A 152 17.45 8.06 -14.85
N LYS A 153 18.32 9.05 -14.67
CA LYS A 153 18.86 9.47 -13.38
C LYS A 153 18.16 10.75 -12.89
N PRO A 154 18.22 11.07 -11.60
CA PRO A 154 17.76 12.37 -11.12
C PRO A 154 18.38 13.53 -11.91
N ASN A 155 17.52 14.47 -12.32
CA ASN A 155 17.76 15.62 -13.21
C ASN A 155 17.87 15.28 -14.71
N ASP A 156 17.72 14.02 -15.13
CA ASP A 156 17.60 13.69 -16.54
C ASP A 156 16.19 13.95 -17.06
N TRP A 157 16.12 14.28 -18.37
CA TRP A 157 14.87 14.48 -19.09
C TRP A 157 14.73 13.46 -20.22
N LEU A 158 13.66 12.69 -20.21
CA LEU A 158 13.25 11.80 -21.28
C LEU A 158 12.28 12.55 -22.21
N GLU A 159 12.57 12.53 -23.52
CA GLU A 159 11.74 13.12 -24.56
C GLU A 159 11.39 12.09 -25.63
N THR A 160 10.15 12.10 -26.05
CA THR A 160 9.62 11.34 -27.19
C THR A 160 9.18 12.27 -28.29
N ASP A 161 9.50 11.95 -29.54
CA ASP A 161 8.94 12.63 -30.73
C ASP A 161 7.60 12.01 -31.15
N LYS A 162 7.00 12.52 -32.26
CA LYS A 162 5.69 12.06 -32.77
C LYS A 162 5.58 10.57 -33.06
N ASN A 163 6.69 9.86 -33.23
CA ASN A 163 6.73 8.44 -33.58
C ASN A 163 7.35 7.57 -32.48
N SER A 164 7.78 8.20 -31.40
CA SER A 164 8.53 7.54 -30.33
C SER A 164 7.65 7.23 -29.13
N ARG A 165 7.90 6.06 -28.53
CA ARG A 165 7.35 5.65 -27.24
C ARG A 165 8.43 5.03 -26.38
N ALA A 166 8.32 5.22 -25.07
CA ALA A 166 9.22 4.62 -24.10
C ALA A 166 8.44 4.04 -22.92
N MET A 167 9.06 3.12 -22.21
CA MET A 167 8.58 2.58 -20.94
C MET A 167 9.60 2.91 -19.85
N LEU A 168 9.16 3.58 -18.80
CA LEU A 168 9.93 3.71 -17.55
C LEU A 168 9.58 2.53 -16.64
N ASN A 169 10.59 1.87 -16.15
CA ASN A 169 10.44 0.78 -15.20
C ASN A 169 10.87 1.24 -13.81
N LEU A 170 9.91 1.32 -12.89
CA LEU A 170 10.09 1.79 -11.52
C LEU A 170 10.36 0.63 -10.55
N GLY A 171 10.74 -0.52 -11.06
CA GLY A 171 10.93 -1.74 -10.27
C GLY A 171 9.62 -2.26 -9.69
N ILE A 172 9.63 -2.61 -8.41
CA ILE A 172 8.43 -3.09 -7.71
C ILE A 172 7.31 -2.05 -7.62
N MET A 173 7.64 -0.77 -7.81
CA MET A 173 6.66 0.31 -7.68
C MET A 173 5.83 0.53 -8.94
N GLY A 174 6.15 -0.13 -10.04
CA GLY A 174 5.33 -0.10 -11.23
C GLY A 174 6.05 0.32 -12.49
N GLN A 175 5.29 0.86 -13.43
CA GLN A 175 5.80 1.26 -14.74
C GLN A 175 5.02 2.47 -15.26
N ILE A 176 5.66 3.23 -16.16
CA ILE A 176 5.05 4.37 -16.85
C ILE A 176 5.31 4.23 -18.34
N GLU A 177 4.25 4.12 -19.12
CA GLU A 177 4.32 4.26 -20.56
C GLU A 177 4.33 5.75 -20.92
N VAL A 178 5.28 6.15 -21.75
CA VAL A 178 5.47 7.50 -22.22
C VAL A 178 5.06 7.55 -23.69
N ASP A 179 3.96 8.25 -23.97
CA ASP A 179 3.38 8.40 -25.32
C ASP A 179 4.23 9.35 -26.19
N PRO A 180 3.92 9.45 -27.51
CA PRO A 180 4.54 10.43 -28.40
C PRO A 180 4.42 11.88 -27.91
N ASP A 181 5.33 12.74 -28.38
CA ASP A 181 5.38 14.18 -28.08
C ASP A 181 5.41 14.53 -26.58
N THR A 182 6.00 13.65 -25.77
CA THR A 182 6.00 13.77 -24.30
C THR A 182 7.39 14.14 -23.79
N ARG A 183 7.42 15.02 -22.77
CA ARG A 183 8.63 15.43 -22.05
C ARG A 183 8.44 15.27 -20.55
N ILE A 184 9.22 14.37 -19.94
CA ILE A 184 9.22 14.09 -18.50
C ILE A 184 10.64 14.11 -17.96
N GLY A 185 10.80 14.56 -16.71
CA GLY A 185 12.10 14.60 -16.02
C GLY A 185 12.03 13.90 -14.67
N LEU A 186 13.07 13.18 -14.30
CA LEU A 186 13.21 12.58 -12.98
C LEU A 186 13.78 13.60 -12.00
N VAL A 187 12.97 14.08 -11.06
CA VAL A 187 13.37 15.13 -10.09
C VAL A 187 13.99 14.52 -8.84
N THR A 188 13.33 13.52 -8.26
CA THR A 188 13.78 12.88 -7.01
C THR A 188 13.61 11.38 -7.12
N LEU A 189 14.62 10.65 -6.68
CA LEU A 189 14.59 9.21 -6.55
C LEU A 189 15.15 8.83 -5.18
N ARG A 190 14.25 8.72 -4.21
CA ARG A 190 14.55 8.30 -2.83
C ARG A 190 13.56 7.22 -2.43
N PRO A 191 13.88 6.35 -1.47
CA PRO A 191 12.99 5.26 -1.06
C PRO A 191 11.56 5.71 -0.71
N ASN A 192 11.41 6.87 -0.09
CA ASN A 192 10.12 7.38 0.40
C ASN A 192 9.59 8.57 -0.43
N GLU A 193 10.28 8.97 -1.49
CA GLU A 193 9.90 10.11 -2.31
C GLU A 193 10.40 9.92 -3.73
N GLN A 194 9.50 9.70 -4.66
CA GLN A 194 9.80 9.57 -6.07
C GLN A 194 8.98 10.57 -6.85
N LYS A 195 9.69 11.47 -7.53
CA LYS A 195 9.07 12.61 -8.17
C LYS A 195 9.48 12.72 -9.63
N LEU A 196 8.48 12.74 -10.50
CA LEU A 196 8.60 13.16 -11.90
C LEU A 196 8.12 14.58 -12.06
N ALA A 197 8.72 15.31 -13.01
CA ALA A 197 8.17 16.51 -13.61
C ALA A 197 7.70 16.18 -15.02
N MET A 198 6.51 16.67 -15.39
CA MET A 198 5.96 16.52 -16.73
C MET A 198 5.60 17.91 -17.28
N THR A 199 6.17 18.30 -18.41
CA THR A 199 5.94 19.63 -18.99
C THR A 199 4.98 19.60 -20.17
N ARG A 200 4.88 18.49 -20.90
CA ARG A 200 3.95 18.30 -22.02
C ARG A 200 3.79 16.82 -22.37
N GLY A 201 2.74 16.50 -23.12
CA GLY A 201 2.47 15.19 -23.69
C GLY A 201 1.60 14.32 -22.80
N ARG A 202 1.72 13.00 -22.89
CA ARG A 202 0.87 12.05 -22.15
C ARG A 202 1.67 10.87 -21.61
N ILE A 203 1.37 10.50 -20.38
CA ILE A 203 1.85 9.28 -19.75
C ILE A 203 0.67 8.40 -19.34
N PHE A 204 0.91 7.10 -19.28
CA PHE A 204 0.07 6.14 -18.61
C PHE A 204 0.86 5.48 -17.49
N ALA A 205 0.51 5.77 -16.25
CA ALA A 205 1.18 5.28 -15.06
C ALA A 205 0.41 4.13 -14.42
N THR A 206 1.09 3.05 -14.11
CA THR A 206 0.59 1.95 -13.27
C THR A 206 1.50 1.87 -12.06
N ILE A 207 1.05 2.41 -10.96
CA ILE A 207 1.85 2.58 -9.75
C ILE A 207 1.42 1.57 -8.69
N MET A 208 2.41 0.90 -8.12
CA MET A 208 2.28 -0.11 -7.08
C MET A 208 2.89 0.34 -5.76
N ALA A 209 3.48 1.55 -5.76
CA ALA A 209 4.10 2.14 -4.59
C ALA A 209 3.10 2.32 -3.43
N PRO A 210 3.59 2.41 -2.19
CA PRO A 210 2.80 2.96 -1.10
C PRO A 210 2.24 4.33 -1.51
N PRO A 211 1.02 4.68 -1.07
CA PRO A 211 0.43 5.96 -1.41
C PRO A 211 1.36 7.13 -1.07
N ARG A 212 1.35 8.18 -1.90
CA ARG A 212 2.12 9.42 -1.74
C ARG A 212 3.65 9.28 -1.87
N VAL A 213 4.18 8.09 -2.12
CA VAL A 213 5.60 7.90 -2.42
C VAL A 213 5.91 8.39 -3.83
N PHE A 214 4.97 8.19 -4.77
CA PHE A 214 5.13 8.59 -6.15
C PHE A 214 4.29 9.82 -6.48
N THR A 215 4.90 10.82 -7.13
CA THR A 215 4.23 12.06 -7.55
C THR A 215 4.67 12.49 -8.94
N VAL A 216 3.75 13.14 -9.67
CA VAL A 216 4.04 13.78 -10.96
C VAL A 216 3.68 15.26 -10.87
N GLU A 217 4.67 16.12 -10.95
CA GLU A 217 4.49 17.58 -11.02
C GLU A 217 4.17 18.00 -12.44
N THR A 218 3.12 18.79 -12.61
CA THR A 218 2.75 19.46 -13.87
C THR A 218 2.72 20.97 -13.66
N PRO A 219 2.67 21.79 -14.71
CA PRO A 219 2.51 23.24 -14.57
C PRO A 219 1.23 23.67 -13.84
N SER A 220 0.23 22.81 -13.76
CA SER A 220 -1.11 23.13 -13.22
C SER A 220 -1.45 22.46 -11.90
N ALA A 221 -0.81 21.35 -11.54
CA ALA A 221 -1.04 20.62 -10.29
C ALA A 221 0.02 19.53 -10.06
N VAL A 222 0.06 18.99 -8.85
CA VAL A 222 0.83 17.79 -8.51
C VAL A 222 -0.13 16.61 -8.43
N ALA A 223 0.08 15.61 -9.29
CA ALA A 223 -0.62 14.33 -9.20
C ALA A 223 0.11 13.45 -8.18
N VAL A 224 -0.58 13.11 -7.11
CA VAL A 224 -0.09 12.28 -6.01
C VAL A 224 -0.73 10.92 -6.13
N ASP A 225 0.07 9.90 -6.38
CA ASP A 225 -0.44 8.53 -6.49
C ASP A 225 -0.94 8.02 -5.14
N LEU A 226 -2.10 7.37 -5.16
CA LEU A 226 -2.70 6.70 -4.00
C LEU A 226 -2.83 5.19 -4.22
N GLY A 227 -2.01 4.65 -5.14
CA GLY A 227 -2.05 3.23 -5.51
C GLY A 227 -3.00 2.95 -6.66
N CYS A 228 -2.68 3.42 -7.87
CA CYS A 228 -3.63 3.50 -8.98
C CYS A 228 -2.99 3.25 -10.34
N SER A 229 -3.88 3.15 -11.34
CA SER A 229 -3.50 3.31 -12.74
C SER A 229 -4.23 4.51 -13.31
N TYR A 230 -3.50 5.38 -14.00
CA TYR A 230 -4.06 6.62 -14.54
C TYR A 230 -3.31 7.08 -15.78
N SER A 231 -3.99 7.87 -16.61
CA SER A 231 -3.34 8.68 -17.63
C SER A 231 -3.31 10.14 -17.20
N LEU A 232 -2.18 10.78 -17.47
CA LEU A 232 -1.99 12.21 -17.23
C LEU A 232 -1.49 12.83 -18.53
N GLU A 233 -2.22 13.83 -19.03
CA GLU A 233 -1.90 14.57 -20.24
C GLU A 233 -1.67 16.04 -19.87
N VAL A 234 -0.67 16.66 -20.45
CA VAL A 234 -0.34 18.08 -20.30
C VAL A 234 -0.20 18.68 -21.68
N ASP A 235 -1.00 19.69 -21.98
CA ASP A 235 -0.95 20.42 -23.24
C ASP A 235 0.11 21.54 -23.25
N ASP A 236 0.29 22.19 -24.41
CA ASP A 236 1.28 23.27 -24.57
C ASP A 236 0.95 24.52 -23.74
N SER A 237 -0.29 24.68 -23.24
CA SER A 237 -0.66 25.77 -22.32
C SER A 237 -0.34 25.44 -20.86
N GLY A 238 0.06 24.19 -20.56
CA GLY A 238 0.25 23.65 -19.22
C GLY A 238 -1.05 23.23 -18.53
N GLU A 239 -2.20 23.29 -19.23
CA GLU A 239 -3.44 22.66 -18.73
C GLU A 239 -3.23 21.15 -18.69
N SER A 240 -3.63 20.50 -17.60
CA SER A 240 -3.52 19.05 -17.48
C SER A 240 -4.87 18.36 -17.32
N ALA A 241 -4.96 17.17 -17.89
CA ALA A 241 -6.11 16.28 -17.79
C ALA A 241 -5.68 14.96 -17.17
N LEU A 242 -6.22 14.65 -16.00
CA LEU A 242 -6.03 13.38 -15.31
C LEU A 242 -7.27 12.49 -15.54
N TYR A 243 -7.08 11.28 -16.02
CA TYR A 243 -8.08 10.22 -16.01
C TYR A 243 -7.61 9.06 -15.16
N VAL A 244 -8.40 8.63 -14.19
CA VAL A 244 -8.07 7.51 -13.30
C VAL A 244 -8.75 6.24 -13.80
N ALA A 245 -7.96 5.29 -14.28
CA ALA A 245 -8.46 4.01 -14.78
C ALA A 245 -8.79 3.04 -13.64
N SER A 246 -8.06 3.09 -12.53
CA SER A 246 -8.34 2.30 -11.33
C SER A 246 -7.70 2.93 -10.09
N GLY A 247 -8.32 2.74 -8.93
CA GLY A 247 -7.86 3.34 -7.67
C GLY A 247 -8.25 4.81 -7.58
N SER A 248 -7.34 5.64 -7.05
CA SER A 248 -7.56 7.07 -6.89
C SER A 248 -6.25 7.84 -7.00
N VAL A 249 -6.32 9.06 -7.51
CA VAL A 249 -5.21 10.03 -7.54
C VAL A 249 -5.64 11.29 -6.82
N ALA A 250 -4.78 11.84 -5.97
CA ALA A 250 -4.98 13.16 -5.44
C ALA A 250 -4.32 14.20 -6.35
N LEU A 251 -5.05 15.22 -6.76
CA LEU A 251 -4.49 16.41 -7.41
C LEU A 251 -4.36 17.51 -6.37
N ALA A 252 -3.12 17.99 -6.17
CA ALA A 252 -2.79 19.01 -5.18
C ALA A 252 -2.24 20.28 -5.84
N ASP A 253 -2.68 21.45 -5.37
CA ASP A 253 -2.11 22.76 -5.68
C ASP A 253 -2.33 23.70 -4.51
N ARG A 254 -1.28 24.42 -4.06
CA ARG A 254 -1.29 25.48 -3.04
C ARG A 254 -2.10 25.14 -1.76
N GLY A 255 -1.92 23.91 -1.26
CA GLY A 255 -2.60 23.44 -0.04
C GLY A 255 -4.03 22.93 -0.24
N ARG A 256 -4.53 22.94 -1.47
CA ARG A 256 -5.80 22.34 -1.87
C ARG A 256 -5.55 20.99 -2.48
N GLU A 257 -6.31 19.99 -2.06
CA GLU A 257 -6.23 18.62 -2.59
C GLU A 257 -7.63 18.15 -3.01
N ILE A 258 -7.71 17.50 -4.17
CA ILE A 258 -8.95 16.91 -4.71
C ILE A 258 -8.67 15.46 -5.06
N ILE A 259 -9.48 14.55 -4.54
CA ILE A 259 -9.41 13.12 -4.88
C ILE A 259 -10.19 12.87 -6.15
N VAL A 260 -9.53 12.29 -7.14
CA VAL A 260 -10.11 11.85 -8.40
C VAL A 260 -10.31 10.33 -8.33
N PRO A 261 -11.55 9.84 -8.26
CA PRO A 261 -11.83 8.42 -8.14
C PRO A 261 -11.72 7.69 -9.50
N THR A 262 -11.79 6.37 -9.47
CA THR A 262 -11.87 5.52 -10.66
C THR A 262 -12.94 6.01 -11.65
N ASP A 263 -12.66 5.94 -12.96
CA ASP A 263 -13.48 6.37 -14.10
C ASP A 263 -13.77 7.89 -14.14
N ALA A 264 -13.12 8.69 -13.31
CA ALA A 264 -13.29 10.14 -13.32
C ALA A 264 -12.15 10.84 -14.07
N ILE A 265 -12.50 11.99 -14.65
CA ILE A 265 -11.60 12.94 -15.29
C ILE A 265 -11.56 14.19 -14.41
N CYS A 266 -10.35 14.73 -14.20
CA CYS A 266 -10.18 16.03 -13.57
C CYS A 266 -9.23 16.90 -14.40
N LEU A 267 -9.68 18.08 -14.77
CA LEU A 267 -8.86 19.08 -15.45
C LEU A 267 -8.16 19.95 -14.40
N SER A 268 -6.94 20.40 -14.71
CA SER A 268 -6.23 21.39 -13.89
C SER A 268 -5.65 22.46 -14.79
N ARG A 269 -5.65 23.71 -14.32
CA ARG A 269 -5.15 24.84 -15.09
C ARG A 269 -4.07 25.62 -14.32
N PRO A 270 -2.99 26.05 -14.97
CA PRO A 270 -1.98 26.89 -14.32
C PRO A 270 -2.61 28.10 -13.63
N GLY A 271 -2.22 28.35 -12.38
CA GLY A 271 -2.76 29.45 -11.59
C GLY A 271 -4.12 29.23 -10.93
N SER A 272 -4.96 28.32 -11.45
CA SER A 272 -6.26 27.96 -10.89
C SER A 272 -6.23 26.61 -10.13
N GLY A 273 -5.26 25.76 -10.45
CA GLY A 273 -5.15 24.42 -9.87
C GLY A 273 -6.22 23.43 -10.37
N PRO A 274 -6.49 22.34 -9.60
CA PRO A 274 -7.42 21.31 -10.00
C PRO A 274 -8.90 21.76 -9.95
N GLY A 275 -9.63 21.38 -10.99
CA GLY A 275 -11.08 21.57 -11.13
C GLY A 275 -11.91 20.50 -10.41
N THR A 276 -13.18 20.42 -10.73
CA THR A 276 -14.12 19.45 -10.17
C THR A 276 -14.05 18.14 -10.97
N PRO A 277 -13.83 16.98 -10.35
CA PRO A 277 -13.85 15.70 -11.03
C PRO A 277 -15.23 15.40 -11.61
N TYR A 278 -15.26 14.83 -12.83
CA TYR A 278 -16.49 14.39 -13.50
C TYR A 278 -16.24 13.08 -14.23
N PHE A 279 -17.32 12.34 -14.49
CA PHE A 279 -17.23 11.07 -15.23
C PHE A 279 -17.38 11.30 -16.73
N GLU A 280 -16.75 10.48 -17.55
CA GLU A 280 -16.80 10.61 -19.01
C GLU A 280 -18.23 10.57 -19.57
N ARG A 281 -19.17 9.91 -18.87
CA ARG A 281 -20.59 9.85 -19.24
C ARG A 281 -21.36 11.14 -18.96
N ALA A 282 -20.74 12.10 -18.27
CA ALA A 282 -21.34 13.41 -18.01
C ALA A 282 -21.69 14.10 -19.34
N SER A 283 -22.85 14.78 -19.40
CA SER A 283 -23.24 15.49 -20.60
C SER A 283 -22.20 16.56 -20.97
N LYS A 284 -22.01 16.80 -22.27
CA LYS A 284 -21.09 17.87 -22.72
C LYS A 284 -21.43 19.21 -22.08
N ARG A 285 -22.74 19.49 -21.88
CA ARG A 285 -23.22 20.70 -21.23
C ARG A 285 -22.83 20.78 -19.77
N LEU A 286 -22.84 19.64 -19.04
CA LEU A 286 -22.33 19.56 -17.67
C LEU A 286 -20.82 19.80 -17.62
N GLN A 287 -20.05 19.15 -18.52
CA GLN A 287 -18.59 19.32 -18.60
C GLN A 287 -18.22 20.80 -18.87
N GLU A 288 -18.93 21.45 -19.79
CA GLU A 288 -18.71 22.85 -20.14
C GLU A 288 -19.08 23.80 -18.98
N ALA A 289 -20.18 23.50 -18.27
CA ALA A 289 -20.56 24.27 -17.08
C ALA A 289 -19.56 24.12 -15.94
N LEU A 290 -19.02 22.92 -15.72
CA LEU A 290 -17.93 22.69 -14.74
C LEU A 290 -16.67 23.46 -15.13
N ARG A 291 -16.27 23.44 -16.41
CA ARG A 291 -15.12 24.22 -16.88
C ARG A 291 -15.30 25.71 -16.65
N LYS A 292 -16.51 26.26 -16.93
CA LYS A 292 -16.83 27.66 -16.64
C LYS A 292 -16.80 27.96 -15.15
N PHE A 293 -17.37 27.07 -14.33
CA PHE A 293 -17.36 27.21 -12.87
C PHE A 293 -15.94 27.22 -12.29
N ASP A 294 -15.12 26.26 -12.72
CA ASP A 294 -13.80 26.04 -12.16
C ASP A 294 -12.74 27.05 -12.63
N PHE A 295 -12.83 27.53 -13.89
CA PHE A 295 -11.71 28.23 -14.55
C PHE A 295 -12.10 29.57 -15.22
N GLU A 296 -13.39 29.88 -15.36
CA GLU A 296 -13.84 31.04 -16.12
C GLU A 296 -14.74 31.98 -15.30
N HIS A 297 -14.66 31.91 -13.98
CA HIS A 297 -15.46 32.74 -13.06
C HIS A 297 -16.96 32.64 -13.26
N GLY A 298 -17.45 31.47 -13.74
CA GLY A 298 -18.86 31.25 -14.03
C GLY A 298 -19.82 31.30 -12.85
N GLY A 299 -19.29 31.20 -11.62
CA GLY A 299 -20.00 31.43 -10.35
C GLY A 299 -21.37 30.75 -10.26
N SER A 300 -22.32 31.41 -9.64
CA SER A 300 -23.68 30.88 -9.44
C SER A 300 -24.45 30.60 -10.74
N GLN A 301 -24.09 31.22 -11.89
CA GLN A 301 -24.73 30.94 -13.15
C GLN A 301 -24.30 29.59 -13.73
N ALA A 302 -23.01 29.27 -13.70
CA ALA A 302 -22.50 27.97 -14.08
C ALA A 302 -23.02 26.88 -13.13
N LEU A 303 -23.07 27.16 -11.82
CA LEU A 303 -23.62 26.25 -10.83
C LEU A 303 -25.08 25.89 -11.11
N LYS A 304 -25.92 26.84 -11.51
CA LYS A 304 -27.31 26.55 -11.92
C LYS A 304 -27.38 25.53 -13.05
N VAL A 305 -26.49 25.64 -14.05
CA VAL A 305 -26.46 24.69 -15.18
C VAL A 305 -25.97 23.32 -14.68
N ILE A 306 -24.95 23.28 -13.84
CA ILE A 306 -24.42 22.04 -13.25
C ILE A 306 -25.55 21.30 -12.51
N LEU A 307 -26.28 21.98 -11.64
CA LEU A 307 -27.35 21.38 -10.84
C LEU A 307 -28.54 20.91 -11.72
N ALA A 308 -28.83 21.61 -12.81
CA ALA A 308 -29.89 21.23 -13.75
C ALA A 308 -29.53 20.03 -14.65
N GLU A 309 -28.27 19.88 -15.01
CA GLU A 309 -27.77 18.81 -15.90
C GLU A 309 -27.37 17.53 -15.15
N ALA A 310 -27.06 17.63 -13.85
CA ALA A 310 -26.56 16.50 -13.07
C ALA A 310 -27.61 15.40 -12.93
N ARG A 311 -27.17 14.16 -13.12
CA ARG A 311 -27.95 12.92 -12.97
C ARG A 311 -27.42 12.12 -11.79
N ALA A 312 -28.10 11.05 -11.42
CA ALA A 312 -27.62 10.15 -10.36
C ALA A 312 -26.20 9.61 -10.62
N SER A 313 -25.81 9.42 -11.89
CA SER A 313 -24.45 9.05 -12.31
C SER A 313 -23.40 10.14 -12.00
N ASP A 314 -23.82 11.39 -11.85
CA ASP A 314 -22.97 12.56 -11.62
C ASP A 314 -22.94 12.96 -10.14
N ALA A 315 -23.54 12.16 -9.25
CA ALA A 315 -23.68 12.47 -7.84
C ALA A 315 -22.31 12.69 -7.13
N HIS A 316 -21.25 11.96 -7.52
CA HIS A 316 -19.89 12.20 -7.01
C HIS A 316 -19.34 13.58 -7.43
N THR A 317 -19.67 14.05 -8.63
CA THR A 317 -19.32 15.40 -9.09
C THR A 317 -19.97 16.45 -8.20
N LEU A 318 -21.25 16.29 -7.86
CA LEU A 318 -21.94 17.21 -6.92
C LEU A 318 -21.35 17.10 -5.51
N TRP A 319 -21.03 15.89 -5.05
CA TRP A 319 -20.37 15.70 -3.77
C TRP A 319 -19.02 16.43 -3.71
N SER A 320 -18.22 16.37 -4.78
CA SER A 320 -16.94 17.08 -4.90
C SER A 320 -17.09 18.61 -4.93
N LEU A 321 -18.25 19.12 -5.26
CA LEU A 321 -18.57 20.56 -5.22
C LEU A 321 -18.88 21.07 -3.82
N LEU A 322 -19.35 20.22 -2.88
CA LEU A 322 -19.74 20.66 -1.52
C LEU A 322 -18.68 21.49 -0.80
N PRO A 323 -17.39 21.10 -0.76
CA PRO A 323 -16.35 21.90 -0.13
C PRO A 323 -15.93 23.13 -0.95
N ARG A 324 -16.40 23.28 -2.19
CA ARG A 324 -16.00 24.33 -3.14
C ARG A 324 -16.98 25.49 -3.23
N VAL A 325 -18.14 25.34 -2.64
CA VAL A 325 -19.20 26.35 -2.59
C VAL A 325 -19.52 26.69 -1.13
N GLU A 326 -20.09 27.85 -0.90
CA GLU A 326 -20.41 28.34 0.44
C GLU A 326 -21.86 28.81 0.56
N GLY A 327 -22.35 28.94 1.79
CA GLY A 327 -23.65 29.50 2.11
C GLY A 327 -24.80 28.84 1.31
N VAL A 328 -25.60 29.69 0.66
CA VAL A 328 -26.79 29.27 -0.12
C VAL A 328 -26.43 28.31 -1.27
N ASP A 329 -25.27 28.47 -1.90
CA ASP A 329 -24.86 27.60 -3.00
C ASP A 329 -24.49 26.21 -2.52
N ARG A 330 -23.87 26.05 -1.33
CA ARG A 330 -23.64 24.72 -0.71
C ARG A 330 -24.95 24.03 -0.39
N ASP A 331 -25.92 24.78 0.12
CA ASP A 331 -27.25 24.24 0.39
C ASP A 331 -27.97 23.77 -0.90
N ARG A 332 -27.84 24.51 -1.99
CA ARG A 332 -28.37 24.10 -3.31
C ARG A 332 -27.72 22.81 -3.84
N VAL A 333 -26.40 22.71 -3.69
CA VAL A 333 -25.66 21.48 -4.06
C VAL A 333 -26.12 20.32 -3.19
N TYR A 334 -26.24 20.51 -1.88
CA TYR A 334 -26.77 19.50 -0.97
C TYR A 334 -28.18 19.04 -1.39
N ALA A 335 -29.09 19.99 -1.62
CA ALA A 335 -30.47 19.68 -1.99
C ALA A 335 -30.56 18.88 -3.32
N SER A 336 -29.77 19.29 -4.32
CA SER A 336 -29.69 18.59 -5.59
C SER A 336 -29.12 17.17 -5.44
N LEU A 337 -28.04 17.03 -4.69
CA LEU A 337 -27.43 15.74 -4.42
C LEU A 337 -28.37 14.82 -3.64
N ALA A 338 -29.05 15.32 -2.62
CA ALA A 338 -30.02 14.56 -1.82
C ALA A 338 -31.25 14.12 -2.62
N ALA A 339 -31.66 14.91 -3.61
CA ALA A 339 -32.73 14.53 -4.53
C ALA A 339 -32.30 13.42 -5.49
N LEU A 340 -31.03 13.37 -5.91
CA LEU A 340 -30.51 12.34 -6.80
C LEU A 340 -30.17 11.05 -6.03
N VAL A 341 -29.62 11.18 -4.84
CA VAL A 341 -29.20 10.05 -3.99
C VAL A 341 -29.52 10.37 -2.52
N THR A 342 -30.53 9.71 -1.99
CA THR A 342 -30.95 9.88 -0.59
C THR A 342 -29.78 9.65 0.36
N PRO A 343 -29.46 10.61 1.26
CA PRO A 343 -28.40 10.43 2.25
C PRO A 343 -28.74 9.30 3.25
N PRO A 344 -27.76 8.59 3.79
CA PRO A 344 -27.96 7.60 4.87
C PRO A 344 -28.59 8.24 6.11
N THR A 345 -29.32 7.47 6.92
CA THR A 345 -30.05 7.96 8.09
C THR A 345 -29.18 8.68 9.14
N LYS A 346 -27.90 8.35 9.21
CA LYS A 346 -26.93 9.00 10.12
C LYS A 346 -26.32 10.29 9.55
N VAL A 347 -26.65 10.67 8.33
CA VAL A 347 -26.15 11.86 7.65
C VAL A 347 -27.20 12.96 7.77
N THR A 348 -26.86 14.04 8.47
CA THR A 348 -27.75 15.20 8.63
C THR A 348 -27.38 16.31 7.65
N ARG A 349 -28.36 17.14 7.29
CA ARG A 349 -28.15 18.33 6.44
C ARG A 349 -27.09 19.25 7.06
N ASP A 350 -27.23 19.57 8.33
CA ASP A 350 -26.34 20.51 9.01
C ASP A 350 -24.91 19.98 9.11
N GLY A 351 -24.73 18.66 9.32
CA GLY A 351 -23.42 18.03 9.29
C GLY A 351 -22.76 18.15 7.92
N ILE A 352 -23.49 17.94 6.82
CA ILE A 352 -22.95 18.12 5.46
C ILE A 352 -22.65 19.59 5.14
N LEU A 353 -23.54 20.51 5.52
CA LEU A 353 -23.30 21.95 5.32
C LEU A 353 -22.12 22.46 6.16
N GLY A 354 -21.87 21.86 7.32
CA GLY A 354 -20.70 22.07 8.17
C GLY A 354 -19.45 21.32 7.71
N LEU A 355 -19.51 20.54 6.63
CA LEU A 355 -18.42 19.71 6.10
C LEU A 355 -17.90 18.68 7.11
N ASP A 356 -18.79 18.09 7.91
CA ASP A 356 -18.47 17.00 8.81
C ASP A 356 -17.89 15.81 8.03
N GLN A 357 -16.64 15.47 8.31
CA GLN A 357 -15.88 14.50 7.55
C GLN A 357 -16.45 13.07 7.67
N GLN A 358 -17.01 12.73 8.83
CA GLN A 358 -17.61 11.43 9.05
C GLN A 358 -18.91 11.29 8.24
N MET A 359 -19.74 12.32 8.23
CA MET A 359 -21.00 12.32 7.47
C MET A 359 -20.74 12.38 5.97
N LEU A 360 -19.77 13.18 5.52
CA LEU A 360 -19.33 13.20 4.13
C LEU A 360 -18.85 11.81 3.69
N GLY A 361 -18.05 11.13 4.51
CA GLY A 361 -17.59 9.76 4.23
C GLY A 361 -18.71 8.73 4.19
N LEU A 362 -19.72 8.86 5.05
CA LEU A 362 -20.91 8.00 5.04
C LEU A 362 -21.72 8.17 3.75
N TRP A 363 -21.92 9.41 3.31
CA TRP A 363 -22.70 9.67 2.10
C TRP A 363 -21.92 9.27 0.83
N LEU A 364 -20.60 9.50 0.79
CA LEU A 364 -19.76 9.07 -0.31
C LEU A 364 -19.90 7.57 -0.58
N ARG A 365 -19.93 6.75 0.46
CA ARG A 365 -20.17 5.30 0.33
C ARG A 365 -21.50 5.00 -0.36
N ARG A 366 -22.56 5.71 0.04
CA ARG A 366 -23.87 5.56 -0.60
C ARG A 366 -23.86 5.94 -2.08
N LEU A 367 -23.07 6.97 -2.44
CA LEU A 367 -22.89 7.38 -3.83
C LEU A 367 -22.17 6.30 -4.65
N ASP A 368 -21.17 5.63 -4.08
CA ASP A 368 -20.50 4.51 -4.73
C ASP A 368 -21.45 3.34 -5.00
N GLU A 369 -22.33 3.03 -4.06
CA GLU A 369 -23.38 2.02 -4.23
C GLU A 369 -24.30 2.35 -5.41
N VAL A 370 -24.80 3.58 -5.48
CA VAL A 370 -25.71 4.04 -6.55
C VAL A 370 -24.98 4.06 -7.91
N ARG A 371 -23.71 4.47 -7.94
CA ARG A 371 -22.90 4.45 -9.16
C ARG A 371 -22.77 3.05 -9.75
N ALA A 372 -22.64 2.06 -8.91
CA ALA A 372 -22.58 0.66 -9.32
C ALA A 372 -23.85 0.18 -10.06
N GLY A 373 -24.96 0.95 -10.00
CA GLY A 373 -26.15 0.78 -10.82
C GLY A 373 -26.89 -0.55 -10.60
N ARG A 374 -26.84 -1.12 -9.38
CA ARG A 374 -27.33 -2.46 -9.10
C ARG A 374 -28.14 -2.50 -7.80
N HIS A 375 -29.29 -3.17 -7.87
CA HIS A 375 -29.88 -3.79 -6.71
C HIS A 375 -28.97 -4.97 -6.32
N PHE A 376 -28.11 -4.80 -5.34
CA PHE A 376 -27.28 -5.88 -4.81
C PHE A 376 -27.91 -6.48 -3.57
N LYS A 377 -27.70 -7.78 -3.42
CA LYS A 377 -28.05 -8.51 -2.23
C LYS A 377 -27.07 -8.12 -1.10
N LEU A 378 -27.60 -7.84 0.10
CA LEU A 378 -26.74 -7.60 1.26
C LEU A 378 -25.95 -8.88 1.59
N ALA A 379 -24.64 -8.73 1.77
CA ALA A 379 -23.78 -9.83 2.21
C ALA A 379 -24.12 -10.20 3.67
N PRO A 380 -24.03 -11.50 4.03
CA PRO A 380 -24.17 -11.94 5.41
C PRO A 380 -22.97 -11.49 6.26
N GLY A 381 -23.11 -11.64 7.57
CA GLY A 381 -22.06 -11.42 8.53
C GLY A 381 -21.91 -9.98 9.00
N THR A 382 -21.04 -9.80 9.99
CA THR A 382 -20.70 -8.50 10.59
C THR A 382 -19.19 -8.33 10.68
N VAL A 383 -18.72 -7.08 10.61
CA VAL A 383 -17.30 -6.75 10.80
C VAL A 383 -17.16 -5.79 11.97
N ARG A 384 -16.25 -6.09 12.88
CA ARG A 384 -15.92 -5.26 14.03
C ARG A 384 -14.41 -5.10 14.18
N LEU A 385 -13.96 -4.00 14.77
CA LEU A 385 -12.57 -3.82 15.15
C LEU A 385 -12.16 -4.86 16.20
N THR A 386 -10.89 -5.27 16.13
CA THR A 386 -10.21 -6.05 17.17
C THR A 386 -8.94 -5.31 17.62
N GLY A 387 -7.98 -5.96 18.27
CA GLY A 387 -6.72 -5.32 18.65
C GLY A 387 -5.94 -4.78 17.46
N ASN A 388 -5.08 -3.79 17.71
CA ASN A 388 -4.19 -3.23 16.71
C ASN A 388 -2.80 -3.88 16.82
N MET A 389 -2.10 -3.98 15.68
CA MET A 389 -0.67 -4.25 15.66
C MET A 389 0.10 -3.10 16.33
N GLU A 390 1.28 -3.36 16.82
CA GLU A 390 2.19 -2.33 17.31
C GLU A 390 2.75 -1.48 16.16
N VAL A 391 3.04 -2.14 15.03
CA VAL A 391 3.57 -1.48 13.83
C VAL A 391 2.56 -1.57 12.68
N ASP A 392 2.25 -0.42 12.10
CA ASP A 392 1.43 -0.35 10.89
C ASP A 392 2.15 -1.02 9.70
N ARG A 393 1.40 -1.82 8.92
CA ARG A 393 2.00 -2.55 7.81
C ARG A 393 1.06 -2.84 6.65
N SER A 394 1.64 -2.83 5.45
CA SER A 394 1.03 -3.26 4.19
C SER A 394 2.00 -4.16 3.43
N TRP A 395 1.53 -4.93 2.44
CA TRP A 395 2.35 -5.96 1.76
C TRP A 395 3.03 -6.97 2.70
N HIS A 396 2.52 -7.10 3.92
CA HIS A 396 2.90 -8.12 4.87
C HIS A 396 2.30 -9.48 4.49
N ARG A 397 2.69 -10.51 5.22
CA ARG A 397 2.03 -11.82 5.16
C ARG A 397 1.39 -12.16 6.50
N ALA A 398 0.23 -12.82 6.44
CA ALA A 398 -0.44 -13.38 7.60
C ALA A 398 -0.61 -14.89 7.40
N THR A 399 -0.15 -15.67 8.36
CA THR A 399 -0.12 -17.14 8.29
C THR A 399 -0.78 -17.72 9.53
N LEU A 400 -1.86 -18.50 9.35
CA LEU A 400 -2.49 -19.23 10.44
C LEU A 400 -1.54 -20.31 10.97
N LEU A 401 -1.26 -20.27 12.27
CA LEU A 401 -0.48 -21.27 12.98
C LEU A 401 -1.36 -22.45 13.42
N ARG A 402 -0.74 -23.60 13.72
CA ARG A 402 -1.47 -24.80 14.15
C ARG A 402 -2.25 -24.64 15.46
N ASP A 403 -1.80 -23.73 16.32
CA ASP A 403 -2.46 -23.40 17.58
C ASP A 403 -3.62 -22.41 17.43
N GLY A 404 -3.94 -22.01 16.20
CA GLY A 404 -5.03 -21.10 15.87
C GLY A 404 -4.67 -19.62 15.92
N ARG A 405 -3.46 -19.25 16.34
CA ARG A 405 -2.96 -17.88 16.28
C ARG A 405 -2.51 -17.52 14.86
N VAL A 406 -2.34 -16.24 14.54
CA VAL A 406 -1.94 -15.79 13.22
C VAL A 406 -0.63 -15.02 13.30
N LEU A 407 0.42 -15.55 12.66
CA LEU A 407 1.71 -14.90 12.50
C LEU A 407 1.63 -13.85 11.39
N VAL A 408 2.02 -12.62 11.69
CA VAL A 408 2.09 -11.50 10.74
C VAL A 408 3.55 -11.10 10.57
N THR A 409 4.09 -11.16 9.36
CA THR A 409 5.50 -10.93 9.09
C THR A 409 5.76 -9.79 8.14
N GLY A 410 6.73 -8.93 8.44
CA GLY A 410 7.28 -7.90 7.56
C GLY A 410 6.24 -6.93 6.98
N GLY A 411 6.43 -6.56 5.73
CA GLY A 411 5.65 -5.55 5.04
C GLY A 411 6.34 -4.19 5.01
N PHE A 412 5.65 -3.17 4.47
CA PHE A 412 6.07 -1.78 4.53
C PHE A 412 5.30 -1.03 5.60
N ASP A 413 5.99 -0.20 6.39
CA ASP A 413 5.37 0.77 7.29
C ASP A 413 4.78 1.97 6.52
N SER A 414 4.19 2.93 7.24
CA SER A 414 3.64 4.17 6.65
C SER A 414 4.70 5.10 6.04
N TYR A 415 5.97 4.85 6.29
CA TYR A 415 7.10 5.59 5.71
C TYR A 415 7.73 4.88 4.51
N GLY A 416 7.21 3.70 4.12
CA GLY A 416 7.77 2.90 3.03
C GLY A 416 9.01 2.09 3.41
N ASN A 417 9.34 1.95 4.69
CA ASN A 417 10.44 1.10 5.13
C ASN A 417 9.99 -0.35 5.21
N ALA A 418 10.76 -1.26 4.65
CA ALA A 418 10.51 -2.68 4.86
C ALA A 418 10.81 -3.08 6.31
N LEU A 419 9.95 -3.89 6.89
CA LEU A 419 10.00 -4.32 8.28
C LEU A 419 10.70 -5.67 8.44
N SER A 420 11.50 -5.83 9.50
CA SER A 420 11.95 -7.15 9.98
C SER A 420 11.02 -7.69 11.06
N SER A 421 10.24 -6.82 11.72
CA SER A 421 9.37 -7.21 12.82
C SER A 421 8.27 -8.17 12.40
N ALA A 422 7.90 -9.04 13.32
CA ALA A 422 6.74 -9.90 13.22
C ALA A 422 5.87 -9.79 14.48
N GLU A 423 4.58 -10.02 14.33
CA GLU A 423 3.61 -10.00 15.41
C GLU A 423 2.70 -11.23 15.32
N ILE A 424 2.19 -11.70 16.45
CA ILE A 424 1.20 -12.78 16.50
C ILE A 424 -0.12 -12.21 16.99
N TYR A 425 -1.15 -12.40 16.19
CA TYR A 425 -2.53 -12.18 16.61
C TYR A 425 -3.06 -13.40 17.38
N ASP A 426 -3.53 -13.18 18.58
CA ASP A 426 -4.21 -14.20 19.40
C ASP A 426 -5.74 -13.99 19.32
N PRO A 427 -6.48 -14.92 18.67
CA PRO A 427 -7.92 -14.80 18.56
C PRO A 427 -8.68 -14.90 19.90
N ALA A 428 -8.08 -15.54 20.91
CA ALA A 428 -8.73 -15.71 22.22
C ALA A 428 -8.76 -14.37 23.00
N THR A 429 -7.72 -13.55 22.86
CA THR A 429 -7.63 -12.23 23.51
C THR A 429 -8.02 -11.09 22.59
N GLY A 430 -7.96 -11.31 21.27
CA GLY A 430 -8.11 -10.28 20.26
C GLY A 430 -6.91 -9.30 20.18
N GLN A 431 -5.75 -9.66 20.74
CA GLN A 431 -4.57 -8.79 20.83
C GLN A 431 -3.42 -9.30 19.97
N PHE A 432 -2.53 -8.37 19.62
CA PHE A 432 -1.25 -8.67 18.99
C PHE A 432 -0.15 -8.70 20.04
N VAL A 433 0.81 -9.59 19.86
CA VAL A 433 2.03 -9.69 20.67
C VAL A 433 3.25 -9.75 19.76
N ASP A 434 4.37 -9.19 20.21
CA ASP A 434 5.64 -9.26 19.49
C ASP A 434 6.05 -10.73 19.27
N ALA A 435 6.42 -11.06 18.03
CA ALA A 435 6.94 -12.39 17.63
C ALA A 435 8.44 -12.34 17.29
N GLY A 436 9.12 -11.24 17.62
CA GLY A 436 10.52 -11.03 17.31
C GLY A 436 10.76 -10.51 15.89
N ASN A 437 12.01 -10.63 15.44
CA ASN A 437 12.44 -10.09 14.18
C ASN A 437 12.97 -11.18 13.25
N MET A 438 12.61 -11.09 11.97
CA MET A 438 13.27 -11.79 10.88
C MET A 438 14.73 -11.33 10.78
N THR A 439 15.59 -12.18 10.25
CA THR A 439 17.01 -11.85 10.02
C THR A 439 17.21 -10.77 8.96
N SER A 440 16.23 -10.61 8.05
CA SER A 440 16.25 -9.57 7.02
C SER A 440 14.92 -8.82 7.01
N ARG A 441 15.00 -7.50 6.82
CA ARG A 441 13.80 -6.69 6.50
C ARG A 441 13.23 -7.18 5.18
N ARG A 442 11.92 -7.38 5.12
CA ARG A 442 11.27 -7.82 3.87
C ARG A 442 9.80 -7.41 3.76
N ALA A 443 9.45 -6.98 2.57
CA ALA A 443 8.06 -6.81 2.13
C ALA A 443 7.83 -7.63 0.87
N THR A 444 6.58 -7.87 0.49
CA THR A 444 6.23 -8.65 -0.71
C THR A 444 6.84 -10.07 -0.77
N HIS A 445 7.30 -10.58 0.37
CA HIS A 445 7.81 -11.94 0.50
C HIS A 445 6.68 -12.97 0.46
N SER A 446 7.01 -14.25 0.37
CA SER A 446 6.08 -15.34 0.63
C SER A 446 6.20 -15.83 2.06
N ALA A 447 5.09 -16.31 2.65
CA ALA A 447 5.07 -16.99 3.94
C ALA A 447 4.15 -18.21 3.83
N THR A 448 4.68 -19.41 4.12
CA THR A 448 3.98 -20.68 3.89
C THR A 448 4.12 -21.57 5.11
N MET A 449 2.98 -22.00 5.67
CA MET A 449 2.95 -23.04 6.71
C MET A 449 3.45 -24.38 6.16
N LEU A 450 4.48 -24.92 6.79
CA LEU A 450 5.03 -26.23 6.46
C LEU A 450 4.27 -27.37 7.18
N ALA A 451 4.40 -28.59 6.67
CA ALA A 451 3.85 -29.78 7.31
C ALA A 451 4.40 -30.03 8.73
N SER A 452 5.56 -29.48 9.07
CA SER A 452 6.13 -29.50 10.44
C SER A 452 5.46 -28.55 11.42
N GLY A 453 4.62 -27.62 10.97
CA GLY A 453 4.06 -26.53 11.76
C GLY A 453 4.94 -25.29 11.85
N LYS A 454 6.11 -25.30 11.22
CA LYS A 454 6.96 -24.10 11.04
C LYS A 454 6.50 -23.30 9.84
N VAL A 455 6.91 -22.03 9.74
CA VAL A 455 6.57 -21.17 8.60
C VAL A 455 7.81 -20.83 7.79
N LEU A 456 7.82 -21.22 6.51
CA LEU A 456 8.85 -20.79 5.56
C LEU A 456 8.56 -19.36 5.10
N ILE A 457 9.56 -18.50 5.15
CA ILE A 457 9.51 -17.10 4.70
C ILE A 457 10.61 -16.95 3.65
N ALA A 458 10.25 -16.57 2.41
CA ALA A 458 11.21 -16.56 1.31
C ALA A 458 11.07 -15.37 0.39
N GLY A 459 12.20 -14.81 -0.04
CA GLY A 459 12.25 -13.70 -1.00
C GLY A 459 11.73 -12.37 -0.46
N GLY A 460 11.17 -11.56 -1.34
CA GLY A 460 10.71 -10.21 -1.07
C GLY A 460 11.77 -9.16 -1.39
N CYS A 461 11.62 -7.96 -0.85
CA CYS A 461 12.58 -6.86 -0.98
C CYS A 461 12.81 -6.19 0.37
N ALA A 462 14.04 -5.69 0.59
CA ALA A 462 14.45 -5.04 1.83
C ALA A 462 14.12 -3.54 1.88
N SER A 463 13.75 -2.95 0.74
CA SER A 463 13.37 -1.54 0.61
C SER A 463 12.43 -1.37 -0.58
N THR A 464 11.89 -0.17 -0.76
CA THR A 464 11.20 0.24 -1.99
C THR A 464 12.17 0.37 -3.17
N ASP A 465 13.46 0.51 -2.89
CA ASP A 465 14.54 0.35 -3.87
C ASP A 465 14.77 -1.15 -4.09
N PRO A 466 14.76 -1.61 -5.33
CA PRO A 466 14.45 -2.99 -5.64
C PRO A 466 15.65 -3.95 -5.57
N GLU A 467 16.14 -4.23 -4.40
CA GLU A 467 16.96 -5.43 -4.20
C GLU A 467 16.03 -6.62 -3.88
N ALA A 468 15.82 -7.47 -4.87
CA ALA A 468 15.17 -8.74 -4.65
C ALA A 468 16.02 -9.60 -3.70
N LEU A 469 15.37 -10.22 -2.73
CA LEU A 469 16.03 -11.10 -1.79
C LEU A 469 16.02 -12.54 -2.31
N ALA A 470 17.19 -13.20 -2.23
CA ALA A 470 17.31 -14.65 -2.36
C ALA A 470 17.18 -15.33 -0.99
N SER A 471 17.37 -14.61 0.11
CA SER A 471 17.36 -15.18 1.44
C SER A 471 15.99 -15.75 1.84
N ALA A 472 16.03 -16.86 2.58
CA ALA A 472 14.86 -17.44 3.20
C ALA A 472 15.17 -17.82 4.66
N GLU A 473 14.12 -17.88 5.45
CA GLU A 473 14.19 -18.23 6.87
C GLU A 473 12.92 -18.98 7.31
N VAL A 474 13.05 -19.70 8.40
CA VAL A 474 11.96 -20.49 8.96
C VAL A 474 11.64 -19.97 10.35
N TYR A 475 10.38 -19.64 10.56
CA TYR A 475 9.85 -19.33 11.90
C TYR A 475 9.40 -20.60 12.57
N ASP A 476 9.83 -20.81 13.82
CA ASP A 476 9.40 -21.91 14.68
C ASP A 476 8.47 -21.40 15.78
N PRO A 477 7.15 -21.69 15.70
CA PRO A 477 6.19 -21.22 16.69
C PRO A 477 6.43 -21.77 18.11
N ALA A 478 7.15 -22.89 18.25
CA ALA A 478 7.43 -23.48 19.56
C ALA A 478 8.52 -22.70 20.31
N THR A 479 9.46 -22.10 19.60
CA THR A 479 10.57 -21.33 20.21
C THR A 479 10.41 -19.82 20.03
N GLY A 480 9.54 -19.38 19.10
CA GLY A 480 9.41 -17.97 18.73
C GLY A 480 10.56 -17.42 17.87
N ASN A 481 11.42 -18.29 17.33
CA ASN A 481 12.64 -17.86 16.66
C ASN A 481 12.54 -17.94 15.14
N PHE A 482 13.16 -16.96 14.47
CA PHE A 482 13.47 -16.99 13.03
C PHE A 482 14.88 -17.55 12.82
N THR A 483 15.00 -18.55 11.96
CA THR A 483 16.28 -19.21 11.65
C THR A 483 16.52 -19.20 10.15
N PRO A 484 17.66 -18.72 9.65
CA PRO A 484 18.00 -18.82 8.23
C PRO A 484 17.95 -20.26 7.74
N THR A 485 17.48 -20.44 6.50
CA THR A 485 17.53 -21.71 5.77
C THR A 485 18.25 -21.51 4.43
N GLY A 486 18.22 -22.47 3.52
CA GLY A 486 18.82 -22.32 2.19
C GLY A 486 18.26 -21.11 1.45
N ASN A 487 19.07 -20.54 0.56
CA ASN A 487 18.66 -19.42 -0.28
C ASN A 487 17.98 -19.91 -1.57
N LEU A 488 17.07 -19.11 -2.09
CA LEU A 488 16.58 -19.22 -3.48
C LEU A 488 17.77 -19.12 -4.46
N GLN A 489 17.73 -19.88 -5.54
CA GLN A 489 18.73 -19.78 -6.60
C GLN A 489 18.60 -18.46 -7.37
N VAL A 490 17.37 -17.91 -7.45
CA VAL A 490 17.07 -16.63 -8.07
C VAL A 490 16.36 -15.75 -7.07
N ALA A 491 16.93 -14.57 -6.77
CA ALA A 491 16.29 -13.56 -5.91
C ALA A 491 14.96 -13.10 -6.51
N ARG A 492 13.93 -12.98 -5.68
CA ARG A 492 12.54 -12.72 -6.13
C ARG A 492 11.81 -11.74 -5.26
N VAL A 493 11.21 -10.73 -5.87
CA VAL A 493 10.19 -9.86 -5.25
C VAL A 493 8.81 -10.38 -5.65
N ALA A 494 7.86 -10.39 -4.74
CA ALA A 494 6.49 -10.85 -4.95
C ALA A 494 6.38 -12.27 -5.58
N PRO A 495 7.17 -13.27 -5.11
CA PRO A 495 6.97 -14.65 -5.55
C PRO A 495 5.63 -15.19 -5.02
N GLU A 496 5.08 -16.22 -5.72
CA GLU A 496 4.04 -17.06 -5.15
C GLU A 496 4.66 -18.33 -4.56
N ALA A 497 4.13 -18.72 -3.38
CA ALA A 497 4.55 -19.93 -2.70
C ALA A 497 3.34 -20.83 -2.44
N THR A 498 3.44 -22.08 -2.86
CA THR A 498 2.36 -23.07 -2.73
C THR A 498 2.90 -24.33 -2.05
N LEU A 499 2.33 -24.68 -0.89
CA LEU A 499 2.62 -25.96 -0.25
C LEU A 499 2.04 -27.10 -1.12
N LEU A 500 2.89 -28.00 -1.54
CA LEU A 500 2.52 -29.19 -2.33
C LEU A 500 2.00 -30.31 -1.42
N ALA A 501 1.30 -31.28 -2.01
CA ALA A 501 0.75 -32.41 -1.28
C ALA A 501 1.81 -33.31 -0.62
N ASP A 502 3.04 -33.33 -1.15
CA ASP A 502 4.19 -34.06 -0.60
C ASP A 502 4.96 -33.28 0.49
N GLY A 503 4.50 -32.09 0.86
CA GLY A 503 5.08 -31.25 1.90
C GLY A 503 6.21 -30.33 1.43
N ARG A 504 6.65 -30.41 0.17
CA ARG A 504 7.56 -29.43 -0.43
C ARG A 504 6.82 -28.12 -0.75
N VAL A 505 7.56 -27.03 -1.00
CA VAL A 505 6.96 -25.75 -1.36
C VAL A 505 7.42 -25.32 -2.75
N LEU A 506 6.48 -25.14 -3.66
CA LEU A 506 6.72 -24.56 -4.98
C LEU A 506 6.77 -23.05 -4.87
N ILE A 507 7.83 -22.44 -5.40
CA ILE A 507 7.99 -20.98 -5.52
C ILE A 507 7.97 -20.60 -7.01
N THR A 508 7.04 -19.74 -7.43
CA THR A 508 6.87 -19.38 -8.84
C THR A 508 7.03 -17.89 -9.09
N GLY A 509 7.66 -17.51 -10.20
CA GLY A 509 7.68 -16.17 -10.75
C GLY A 509 8.20 -15.08 -9.81
N GLY A 510 7.60 -13.92 -9.89
CA GLY A 510 8.04 -12.72 -9.21
C GLY A 510 8.92 -11.83 -10.08
N LEU A 511 9.55 -10.81 -9.48
CA LEU A 511 10.51 -9.92 -10.12
C LEU A 511 11.92 -10.28 -9.66
N GLY A 512 12.83 -10.48 -10.60
CA GLY A 512 14.26 -10.71 -10.35
C GLY A 512 15.03 -9.42 -10.14
N SER A 513 16.28 -9.52 -9.64
CA SER A 513 17.22 -8.41 -9.56
C SER A 513 17.80 -8.04 -10.93
N GLY A 514 18.14 -6.78 -11.13
CA GLY A 514 18.83 -6.28 -12.34
C GLY A 514 18.24 -4.98 -12.85
N VAL A 515 18.94 -4.37 -13.81
CA VAL A 515 18.46 -3.15 -14.46
C VAL A 515 17.10 -3.42 -15.11
N GLY A 516 16.06 -2.78 -14.58
CA GLY A 516 14.71 -2.83 -15.15
C GLY A 516 13.83 -3.97 -14.67
N PHE A 517 14.12 -4.62 -13.54
CA PHE A 517 13.30 -5.71 -12.96
C PHE A 517 12.59 -6.54 -14.02
N THR A 518 13.09 -7.72 -14.27
CA THR A 518 12.45 -8.63 -15.21
C THR A 518 11.57 -9.61 -14.44
N GLU A 519 10.35 -9.78 -14.89
CA GLU A 519 9.50 -10.84 -14.41
C GLU A 519 10.17 -12.19 -14.68
N LEU A 520 9.95 -13.11 -13.77
CA LEU A 520 10.56 -14.43 -13.81
C LEU A 520 9.57 -15.46 -14.36
N ALA A 521 10.07 -16.32 -15.28
CA ALA A 521 9.40 -17.56 -15.66
C ALA A 521 9.89 -18.74 -14.80
N SER A 522 11.03 -18.57 -14.12
CA SER A 522 11.63 -19.65 -13.33
C SER A 522 10.79 -20.01 -12.11
N ALA A 523 10.84 -21.27 -11.74
CA ALA A 523 10.26 -21.80 -10.53
C ALA A 523 11.28 -22.63 -9.75
N GLU A 524 11.11 -22.73 -8.44
CA GLU A 524 11.96 -23.46 -7.52
C GLU A 524 11.12 -24.27 -6.54
N ILE A 525 11.65 -25.37 -6.08
CA ILE A 525 11.05 -26.19 -5.03
C ILE A 525 11.93 -26.14 -3.80
N TYR A 526 11.34 -25.78 -2.67
CA TYR A 526 11.94 -25.90 -1.35
C TYR A 526 11.61 -27.24 -0.73
N ASP A 527 12.64 -27.97 -0.30
CA ASP A 527 12.49 -29.20 0.47
C ASP A 527 12.72 -28.90 1.97
N PRO A 528 11.66 -28.98 2.80
CA PRO A 528 11.79 -28.70 4.24
C PRO A 528 12.67 -29.71 5.01
N ALA A 529 12.91 -30.92 4.47
CA ALA A 529 13.74 -31.91 5.13
C ALA A 529 15.23 -31.59 5.01
N THR A 530 15.63 -31.00 3.88
CA THR A 530 17.04 -30.63 3.60
C THR A 530 17.29 -29.12 3.81
N GLY A 531 16.24 -28.31 3.79
CA GLY A 531 16.34 -26.84 3.83
C GLY A 531 16.85 -26.23 2.52
N VAL A 532 16.79 -26.95 1.39
CA VAL A 532 17.41 -26.54 0.11
C VAL A 532 16.35 -26.17 -0.91
N PHE A 533 16.63 -25.10 -1.69
CA PHE A 533 15.89 -24.76 -2.89
C PHE A 533 16.56 -25.36 -4.13
N THR A 534 15.76 -25.99 -4.97
CA THR A 534 16.19 -26.56 -6.25
C THR A 534 15.34 -26.01 -7.39
N THR A 535 15.97 -25.73 -8.53
CA THR A 535 15.24 -25.31 -9.73
C THR A 535 14.35 -26.44 -10.23
N THR A 536 13.19 -26.09 -10.77
CA THR A 536 12.29 -27.01 -11.49
C THR A 536 11.99 -26.46 -12.88
N GLY A 537 11.08 -27.07 -13.62
CA GLY A 537 10.63 -26.54 -14.90
C GLY A 537 10.16 -25.09 -14.78
N GLY A 538 10.40 -24.29 -15.81
CA GLY A 538 9.93 -22.91 -15.86
C GLY A 538 8.53 -22.81 -16.44
N MET A 539 7.80 -21.74 -16.08
CA MET A 539 6.56 -21.33 -16.74
C MET A 539 6.84 -20.93 -18.21
N HIS A 540 5.85 -21.06 -19.07
CA HIS A 540 5.96 -20.64 -20.47
C HIS A 540 6.00 -19.12 -20.61
N GLU A 541 5.36 -18.40 -19.67
CA GLU A 541 5.38 -16.94 -19.61
C GLU A 541 5.99 -16.47 -18.30
N ARG A 542 6.72 -15.35 -18.36
CA ARG A 542 7.19 -14.62 -17.19
C ARG A 542 6.00 -13.99 -16.48
N LYS A 543 5.92 -14.10 -15.16
CA LYS A 543 4.76 -13.61 -14.40
C LYS A 543 5.16 -13.02 -13.06
N VAL A 544 4.54 -11.87 -12.74
CA VAL A 544 4.48 -11.31 -11.39
C VAL A 544 3.03 -10.99 -11.03
N ASP A 545 2.70 -10.99 -9.75
CA ASP A 545 1.33 -10.77 -9.24
C ASP A 545 0.27 -11.71 -9.88
N HIS A 546 0.70 -12.89 -10.31
CA HIS A 546 -0.15 -14.01 -10.68
C HIS A 546 -0.71 -14.70 -9.43
N SER A 547 -1.60 -15.65 -9.60
CA SER A 547 -2.02 -16.57 -8.54
C SER A 547 -1.43 -17.96 -8.77
N ALA A 548 -1.16 -18.70 -7.67
CA ALA A 548 -0.78 -20.10 -7.68
C ALA A 548 -1.63 -20.85 -6.68
N THR A 549 -2.44 -21.80 -7.14
CA THR A 549 -3.44 -22.50 -6.34
C THR A 549 -3.28 -24.01 -6.46
N LEU A 550 -3.05 -24.69 -5.33
CA LEU A 550 -3.03 -26.15 -5.28
C LEU A 550 -4.43 -26.70 -5.55
N LEU A 551 -4.55 -27.60 -6.51
CA LEU A 551 -5.80 -28.25 -6.88
C LEU A 551 -5.98 -29.59 -6.12
N GLY A 552 -7.21 -30.10 -6.08
CA GLY A 552 -7.53 -31.36 -5.39
C GLY A 552 -6.83 -32.59 -5.97
N ASN A 553 -6.33 -32.53 -7.20
CA ASN A 553 -5.54 -33.59 -7.85
C ASN A 553 -4.02 -33.49 -7.57
N GLY A 554 -3.59 -32.54 -6.74
CA GLY A 554 -2.19 -32.33 -6.37
C GLY A 554 -1.37 -31.47 -7.35
N THR A 555 -1.93 -31.05 -8.48
CA THR A 555 -1.28 -30.09 -9.40
C THR A 555 -1.51 -28.64 -8.96
N VAL A 556 -0.74 -27.68 -9.48
CA VAL A 556 -0.88 -26.27 -9.13
C VAL A 556 -1.31 -25.44 -10.35
N LEU A 557 -2.46 -24.75 -10.24
CA LEU A 557 -2.90 -23.78 -11.23
C LEU A 557 -2.16 -22.46 -11.03
N VAL A 558 -1.47 -21.97 -12.06
CA VAL A 558 -0.84 -20.66 -12.13
C VAL A 558 -1.60 -19.82 -13.15
N ALA A 559 -2.22 -18.71 -12.73
CA ALA A 559 -3.12 -17.95 -13.60
C ALA A 559 -2.86 -16.44 -13.57
N GLY A 560 -2.98 -15.79 -14.73
CA GLY A 560 -2.85 -14.35 -14.89
C GLY A 560 -1.46 -13.81 -14.59
N GLY A 561 -1.40 -12.56 -14.18
CA GLY A 561 -0.16 -11.87 -13.86
C GLY A 561 0.22 -10.81 -14.90
N LEU A 562 1.26 -10.05 -14.57
CA LEU A 562 1.91 -9.11 -15.47
C LEU A 562 3.11 -9.79 -16.10
N SER A 563 3.24 -9.70 -17.43
CA SER A 563 4.38 -10.18 -18.20
C SER A 563 4.91 -9.07 -19.10
N VAL A 564 6.21 -8.80 -19.07
CA VAL A 564 6.88 -7.79 -19.91
C VAL A 564 7.64 -8.42 -21.09
N ALA A 565 7.40 -9.69 -21.38
CA ALA A 565 8.00 -10.35 -22.55
C ALA A 565 7.47 -9.73 -23.85
N GLY A 566 8.26 -8.79 -24.42
CA GLY A 566 7.92 -8.01 -25.62
C GLY A 566 7.71 -6.54 -25.32
N SER A 567 7.72 -5.69 -26.33
CA SER A 567 7.80 -4.23 -26.29
C SER A 567 6.61 -3.47 -25.65
N ALA A 568 5.72 -4.15 -24.93
CA ALA A 568 4.68 -3.56 -24.10
C ALA A 568 4.36 -4.51 -22.95
N GLY A 569 4.52 -4.07 -21.71
CA GLY A 569 4.08 -4.84 -20.54
C GLY A 569 2.64 -5.32 -20.74
N ARG A 570 2.45 -6.64 -20.79
CA ARG A 570 1.13 -7.23 -21.08
C ARG A 570 0.62 -7.93 -19.83
N VAL A 571 -0.48 -7.44 -19.30
CA VAL A 571 -1.29 -8.27 -18.41
C VAL A 571 -1.77 -9.47 -19.20
N THR A 572 -1.56 -10.66 -18.65
CA THR A 572 -1.90 -11.90 -19.36
C THR A 572 -3.21 -12.51 -18.85
N SER A 573 -3.91 -13.21 -19.74
CA SER A 573 -5.01 -14.11 -19.42
C SER A 573 -4.55 -15.57 -19.36
N SER A 574 -3.27 -15.84 -19.62
CA SER A 574 -2.75 -17.21 -19.69
C SER A 574 -2.84 -17.92 -18.34
N ALA A 575 -3.02 -19.24 -18.41
CA ALA A 575 -2.95 -20.11 -17.26
C ALA A 575 -2.12 -21.35 -17.59
N GLU A 576 -1.45 -21.87 -16.56
CA GLU A 576 -0.58 -23.03 -16.66
C GLU A 576 -0.82 -23.96 -15.46
N ILE A 577 -0.67 -25.24 -15.67
CA ILE A 577 -0.69 -26.23 -14.60
C ILE A 577 0.74 -26.74 -14.39
N PHE A 578 1.19 -26.69 -13.14
CA PHE A 578 2.41 -27.34 -12.69
C PHE A 578 2.09 -28.73 -12.15
N ASP A 579 2.78 -29.74 -12.65
CA ASP A 579 2.74 -31.10 -12.13
C ASP A 579 3.96 -31.35 -11.23
N PRO A 580 3.79 -31.53 -9.92
CA PRO A 580 4.91 -31.78 -9.00
C PRO A 580 5.66 -33.10 -9.22
N ALA A 581 5.03 -34.08 -9.87
CA ALA A 581 5.64 -35.37 -10.13
C ALA A 581 6.66 -35.32 -11.27
N SER A 582 6.33 -34.56 -12.33
CA SER A 582 7.23 -34.38 -13.49
C SER A 582 8.08 -33.11 -13.39
N GLY A 583 7.70 -32.14 -12.56
CA GLY A 583 8.32 -30.82 -12.46
C GLY A 583 8.06 -29.92 -13.68
N VAL A 584 7.02 -30.20 -14.48
CA VAL A 584 6.74 -29.52 -15.75
C VAL A 584 5.50 -28.62 -15.64
N PHE A 585 5.57 -27.45 -16.29
CA PHE A 585 4.41 -26.57 -16.54
C PHE A 585 3.78 -26.91 -17.89
N SER A 586 2.46 -26.95 -17.94
CA SER A 586 1.67 -27.15 -19.16
C SER A 586 0.64 -26.05 -19.33
N VAL A 587 0.56 -25.44 -20.50
CA VAL A 587 -0.41 -24.40 -20.82
C VAL A 587 -1.82 -25.01 -20.87
N VAL A 588 -2.76 -24.32 -20.23
CA VAL A 588 -4.19 -24.67 -20.23
C VAL A 588 -5.04 -23.54 -20.84
N GLY A 589 -6.34 -23.74 -20.92
CA GLY A 589 -7.24 -22.71 -21.42
C GLY A 589 -7.09 -21.41 -20.64
N GLY A 590 -6.96 -20.29 -21.35
CA GLY A 590 -6.80 -18.96 -20.73
C GLY A 590 -8.12 -18.39 -20.20
N MET A 591 -8.02 -17.42 -19.30
CA MET A 591 -9.14 -16.61 -18.81
C MET A 591 -9.73 -15.75 -19.96
N SER A 592 -11.01 -15.41 -19.88
CA SER A 592 -11.64 -14.47 -20.81
C SER A 592 -11.13 -13.04 -20.64
N PHE A 593 -10.67 -12.70 -19.42
CA PHE A 593 -10.16 -11.38 -19.09
C PHE A 593 -8.72 -11.48 -18.58
N ARG A 594 -7.86 -10.64 -19.14
CA ARG A 594 -6.50 -10.46 -18.63
C ARG A 594 -6.57 -9.84 -17.24
N ARG A 595 -5.78 -10.34 -16.28
CA ARG A 595 -5.76 -9.78 -14.93
C ARG A 595 -4.49 -10.08 -14.16
N TYR A 596 -4.09 -9.15 -13.27
CA TYR A 596 -3.09 -9.35 -12.25
C TYR A 596 -3.56 -8.71 -10.93
N LYS A 597 -2.95 -9.06 -9.80
CA LYS A 597 -3.38 -8.64 -8.46
C LYS A 597 -4.83 -9.01 -8.13
N HIS A 598 -5.31 -10.07 -8.74
CA HIS A 598 -6.62 -10.67 -8.50
C HIS A 598 -6.57 -11.60 -7.29
N SER A 599 -7.75 -12.01 -6.85
CA SER A 599 -7.94 -13.09 -5.88
C SER A 599 -8.11 -14.42 -6.60
N ALA A 600 -7.59 -15.52 -6.02
CA ALA A 600 -7.84 -16.89 -6.45
C ALA A 600 -8.11 -17.76 -5.22
N VAL A 601 -9.24 -18.46 -5.21
CA VAL A 601 -9.68 -19.30 -4.08
C VAL A 601 -10.19 -20.64 -4.58
N LEU A 602 -9.60 -21.73 -4.08
CA LEU A 602 -10.11 -23.09 -4.33
C LEU A 602 -11.43 -23.27 -3.56
N LEU A 603 -12.46 -23.70 -4.27
CA LEU A 603 -13.79 -23.97 -3.74
C LEU A 603 -13.94 -25.46 -3.35
N ASP A 604 -14.89 -25.78 -2.47
CA ASP A 604 -15.18 -27.15 -2.05
C ASP A 604 -15.53 -28.10 -3.20
N ASN A 605 -16.07 -27.55 -4.30
CA ASN A 605 -16.38 -28.33 -5.51
C ASN A 605 -15.17 -28.55 -6.44
N GLY A 606 -13.96 -28.21 -5.99
CA GLY A 606 -12.69 -28.40 -6.72
C GLY A 606 -12.42 -27.36 -7.81
N ARG A 607 -13.32 -26.41 -8.06
CA ARG A 607 -13.08 -25.29 -8.98
C ARG A 607 -12.29 -24.17 -8.29
N VAL A 608 -11.63 -23.32 -9.07
CA VAL A 608 -10.96 -22.12 -8.55
C VAL A 608 -11.71 -20.87 -8.97
N LEU A 609 -12.20 -20.10 -7.98
CA LEU A 609 -12.74 -18.76 -8.21
C LEU A 609 -11.59 -17.80 -8.43
N ILE A 610 -11.60 -17.07 -9.56
CA ILE A 610 -10.69 -15.97 -9.84
C ILE A 610 -11.52 -14.69 -9.97
N ALA A 611 -11.27 -13.71 -9.10
CA ALA A 611 -12.10 -12.51 -8.99
C ALA A 611 -11.26 -11.22 -8.93
N GLY A 612 -11.74 -10.17 -9.59
CA GLY A 612 -11.12 -8.84 -9.59
C GLY A 612 -9.80 -8.78 -10.34
N GLY A 613 -8.90 -7.96 -9.82
CA GLY A 613 -7.63 -7.65 -10.45
C GLY A 613 -7.70 -6.40 -11.31
N ILE A 614 -6.64 -6.12 -12.04
CA ILE A 614 -6.48 -4.92 -12.86
C ILE A 614 -5.94 -5.27 -14.24
N VAL A 615 -6.34 -4.51 -15.26
CA VAL A 615 -5.72 -4.48 -16.58
C VAL A 615 -5.37 -3.04 -16.93
N PRO A 616 -4.11 -2.65 -16.97
CA PRO A 616 -3.69 -1.36 -17.48
C PRO A 616 -3.70 -1.41 -19.01
N GLU A 617 -4.72 -0.91 -19.65
CA GLU A 617 -4.74 -0.67 -21.10
C GLU A 617 -4.99 0.81 -21.38
N PRO A 618 -4.18 1.47 -22.22
CA PRO A 618 -4.42 2.84 -22.64
C PRO A 618 -5.81 2.97 -23.29
N GLY A 619 -6.69 3.78 -22.72
CA GLY A 619 -8.01 4.07 -23.27
C GLY A 619 -9.06 2.97 -23.11
N ALA A 620 -8.76 1.84 -22.50
CA ALA A 620 -9.72 0.76 -22.27
C ALA A 620 -10.23 0.76 -20.81
N ARG A 621 -11.55 0.88 -20.66
CA ARG A 621 -12.24 0.85 -19.37
C ARG A 621 -12.58 -0.57 -18.99
N HIS A 622 -11.70 -1.26 -18.33
CA HIS A 622 -12.03 -2.55 -17.77
C HIS A 622 -12.49 -2.40 -16.32
N ARG A 623 -13.77 -2.65 -16.10
CA ARG A 623 -14.33 -2.75 -14.76
C ARG A 623 -13.89 -4.06 -14.15
N TYR A 624 -13.11 -3.99 -13.10
CA TYR A 624 -12.54 -5.13 -12.37
C TYR A 624 -13.56 -5.82 -11.45
N THR A 625 -14.83 -5.81 -11.85
CA THR A 625 -15.89 -6.56 -11.19
C THR A 625 -16.00 -8.00 -11.69
N THR A 626 -15.32 -8.35 -12.78
CA THR A 626 -15.45 -9.68 -13.39
C THR A 626 -14.84 -10.78 -12.56
N ALA A 627 -15.51 -11.93 -12.53
CA ALA A 627 -15.01 -13.15 -11.95
C ALA A 627 -15.20 -14.34 -12.90
N GLU A 628 -14.32 -15.33 -12.77
CA GLU A 628 -14.29 -16.54 -13.57
C GLU A 628 -14.02 -17.76 -12.70
N LEU A 629 -14.48 -18.93 -13.11
CA LEU A 629 -14.22 -20.21 -12.47
C LEU A 629 -13.32 -21.05 -13.38
N TYR A 630 -12.19 -21.50 -12.87
CA TYR A 630 -11.43 -22.58 -13.49
C TYR A 630 -11.98 -23.92 -13.07
N ASP A 631 -12.23 -24.79 -14.03
CA ASP A 631 -12.72 -26.16 -13.85
C ASP A 631 -11.61 -27.14 -14.22
N PRO A 632 -10.97 -27.83 -13.25
CA PRO A 632 -9.89 -28.77 -13.55
C PRO A 632 -10.31 -29.95 -14.44
N ALA A 633 -11.59 -30.37 -14.36
CA ALA A 633 -12.11 -31.47 -15.18
C ALA A 633 -12.25 -31.09 -16.65
N LYS A 634 -12.47 -29.80 -16.94
CA LYS A 634 -12.56 -29.25 -18.29
C LYS A 634 -11.28 -28.60 -18.78
N ASN A 635 -10.32 -28.43 -17.90
CA ASN A 635 -9.07 -27.74 -18.12
C ASN A 635 -9.27 -26.34 -18.73
N GLY A 636 -10.29 -25.61 -18.23
CA GLY A 636 -10.67 -24.32 -18.80
C GLY A 636 -11.50 -23.43 -17.88
N PHE A 637 -11.67 -22.17 -18.31
CA PHE A 637 -12.37 -21.14 -17.57
C PHE A 637 -13.81 -20.96 -18.06
N SER A 638 -14.68 -20.57 -17.15
CA SER A 638 -16.05 -20.15 -17.41
C SER A 638 -16.39 -18.90 -16.63
N LYS A 639 -17.22 -18.03 -17.19
CA LYS A 639 -17.71 -16.84 -16.47
C LYS A 639 -18.64 -17.25 -15.33
N THR A 640 -18.62 -16.47 -14.25
CA THR A 640 -19.57 -16.51 -13.17
C THR A 640 -20.17 -15.12 -12.95
N GLY A 641 -20.93 -14.87 -11.89
CA GLY A 641 -21.41 -13.54 -11.54
C GLY A 641 -20.28 -12.55 -11.34
N ASN A 642 -20.58 -11.28 -11.53
CA ASN A 642 -19.61 -10.22 -11.29
C ASN A 642 -19.72 -9.70 -9.85
N MET A 643 -18.61 -9.27 -9.29
CA MET A 643 -18.60 -8.47 -8.05
C MET A 643 -19.46 -7.20 -8.23
N VAL A 644 -19.94 -6.67 -7.14
CA VAL A 644 -20.70 -5.41 -7.12
C VAL A 644 -19.74 -4.22 -7.28
N LEU A 645 -18.62 -4.26 -6.57
CA LEU A 645 -17.58 -3.23 -6.62
C LEU A 645 -16.34 -3.77 -7.33
N ASP A 646 -15.64 -2.88 -8.01
CA ASP A 646 -14.33 -3.19 -8.56
C ASP A 646 -13.32 -3.38 -7.43
N ARG A 647 -12.55 -4.47 -7.49
CA ARG A 647 -11.53 -4.81 -6.49
C ARG A 647 -10.23 -5.21 -7.15
N PHE A 648 -9.14 -4.62 -6.67
CA PHE A 648 -7.79 -4.99 -7.07
C PHE A 648 -6.82 -4.88 -5.89
N LYS A 649 -5.64 -5.47 -6.00
CA LYS A 649 -4.71 -5.59 -4.86
C LYS A 649 -5.31 -6.41 -3.69
N VAL A 650 -6.08 -7.45 -4.05
CA VAL A 650 -6.84 -8.32 -3.13
C VAL A 650 -6.26 -9.73 -3.01
N LYS A 651 -5.03 -9.93 -3.46
CA LYS A 651 -4.39 -11.23 -3.61
C LYS A 651 -4.42 -12.10 -2.34
N ASN A 652 -4.27 -11.51 -1.16
CA ASN A 652 -4.29 -12.23 0.13
C ASN A 652 -5.49 -11.84 1.00
N ALA A 653 -6.51 -11.27 0.40
CA ALA A 653 -7.66 -10.70 1.10
C ALA A 653 -8.97 -11.44 0.78
N SER A 654 -8.86 -12.74 0.48
CA SER A 654 -10.02 -13.58 0.19
C SER A 654 -9.85 -14.96 0.82
N VAL A 655 -10.94 -15.50 1.39
CA VAL A 655 -10.94 -16.79 2.07
C VAL A 655 -12.21 -17.57 1.77
N LEU A 656 -12.09 -18.89 1.68
CA LEU A 656 -13.21 -19.82 1.68
C LEU A 656 -13.71 -19.97 3.13
N LEU A 657 -14.99 -19.67 3.36
CA LEU A 657 -15.64 -19.80 4.66
C LEU A 657 -16.10 -21.24 4.90
N GLY A 658 -16.32 -21.62 6.15
CA GLY A 658 -16.89 -22.93 6.51
C GLY A 658 -18.29 -23.21 5.92
N SER A 659 -18.98 -22.18 5.43
CA SER A 659 -20.25 -22.31 4.68
C SER A 659 -20.06 -22.66 3.20
N GLY A 660 -18.83 -22.82 2.71
CA GLY A 660 -18.51 -23.00 1.30
C GLY A 660 -18.58 -21.70 0.45
N LYS A 661 -18.92 -20.56 1.04
CA LYS A 661 -18.92 -19.25 0.38
C LYS A 661 -17.53 -18.61 0.46
N VAL A 662 -17.25 -17.65 -0.42
CA VAL A 662 -15.96 -16.93 -0.42
C VAL A 662 -16.17 -15.51 0.05
N LEU A 663 -15.49 -15.14 1.13
CA LEU A 663 -15.37 -13.75 1.57
C LEU A 663 -14.25 -13.06 0.78
N ILE A 664 -14.52 -11.88 0.22
CA ILE A 664 -13.54 -11.01 -0.43
C ILE A 664 -13.55 -9.66 0.28
N VAL A 665 -12.41 -9.30 0.88
CA VAL A 665 -12.22 -8.02 1.57
C VAL A 665 -11.13 -7.20 0.88
N GLY A 666 -11.06 -5.91 1.18
CA GLY A 666 -10.04 -5.03 0.62
C GLY A 666 -10.25 -4.70 -0.86
N GLY A 667 -9.30 -3.92 -1.39
CA GLY A 667 -9.33 -3.46 -2.79
C GLY A 667 -10.45 -2.48 -3.14
N SER A 668 -11.47 -2.37 -2.32
CA SER A 668 -12.61 -1.45 -2.41
C SER A 668 -13.24 -1.26 -1.02
N TRP A 669 -14.40 -0.59 -0.95
CA TRP A 669 -15.19 -0.39 0.27
C TRP A 669 -15.89 -1.69 0.70
N GLY A 670 -16.05 -1.87 2.01
CA GLY A 670 -16.79 -3.00 2.56
C GLY A 670 -16.22 -4.35 2.16
N TYR A 671 -17.06 -5.36 2.16
CA TYR A 671 -16.71 -6.71 1.76
C TYR A 671 -17.79 -7.32 0.86
N GLU A 672 -17.41 -8.33 0.11
CA GLU A 672 -18.34 -9.12 -0.70
C GLU A 672 -18.24 -10.59 -0.37
N VAL A 673 -19.37 -11.27 -0.49
CA VAL A 673 -19.46 -12.72 -0.33
C VAL A 673 -19.95 -13.33 -1.62
N TYR A 674 -19.16 -14.24 -2.18
CA TYR A 674 -19.52 -15.04 -3.34
C TYR A 674 -20.17 -16.34 -2.89
N ASP A 675 -21.30 -16.67 -3.49
CA ASP A 675 -22.00 -17.93 -3.27
C ASP A 675 -21.78 -18.84 -4.50
N PRO A 676 -21.01 -19.94 -4.37
CA PRO A 676 -20.70 -20.81 -5.51
C PRO A 676 -21.90 -21.63 -6.01
N VAL A 677 -22.99 -21.72 -5.23
CA VAL A 677 -24.22 -22.42 -5.65
C VAL A 677 -25.01 -21.56 -6.63
N THR A 678 -25.18 -20.27 -6.33
CA THR A 678 -25.92 -19.32 -7.20
C THR A 678 -25.02 -18.66 -8.22
N GLY A 679 -23.70 -18.61 -8.00
CA GLY A 679 -22.75 -17.86 -8.79
C GLY A 679 -22.84 -16.35 -8.58
N GLU A 680 -23.49 -15.87 -7.51
CA GLU A 680 -23.74 -14.45 -7.24
C GLU A 680 -22.83 -13.88 -6.17
N PHE A 681 -22.55 -12.57 -6.28
CA PHE A 681 -21.89 -11.77 -5.25
C PHE A 681 -22.92 -10.95 -4.47
N SER A 682 -22.70 -10.81 -3.18
CA SER A 682 -23.44 -9.94 -2.29
C SER A 682 -22.49 -8.97 -1.59
N LEU A 683 -22.91 -7.72 -1.38
CA LEU A 683 -22.07 -6.64 -0.83
C LEU A 683 -22.59 -6.19 0.53
N LYS A 684 -21.68 -5.84 1.45
CA LYS A 684 -21.96 -5.10 2.67
C LYS A 684 -20.90 -4.04 2.92
N THR A 685 -21.31 -2.83 3.23
CA THR A 685 -20.42 -1.66 3.34
C THR A 685 -20.19 -1.18 4.76
N ASP A 686 -20.98 -1.68 5.73
CA ASP A 686 -20.83 -1.40 7.15
C ASP A 686 -19.68 -2.23 7.77
N GLY A 687 -19.00 -1.65 8.74
CA GLY A 687 -17.91 -2.30 9.49
C GLY A 687 -16.51 -2.05 8.91
N LEU A 688 -16.29 -2.21 7.60
CA LEU A 688 -15.05 -1.82 6.93
C LEU A 688 -15.19 -0.43 6.32
N THR A 689 -14.90 0.58 7.10
CA THR A 689 -15.18 1.97 6.78
C THR A 689 -14.20 2.62 5.80
N MET A 690 -13.13 1.91 5.41
CA MET A 690 -12.10 2.43 4.49
C MET A 690 -11.68 1.37 3.49
N MET A 691 -11.28 1.79 2.28
CA MET A 691 -10.60 0.92 1.34
C MET A 691 -9.32 0.38 1.97
N ARG A 692 -9.03 -0.90 1.72
CA ARG A 692 -7.82 -1.57 2.19
C ARG A 692 -7.15 -2.29 1.03
N TYR A 693 -6.01 -1.76 0.62
CA TYR A 693 -5.14 -2.38 -0.38
C TYR A 693 -4.06 -3.19 0.31
N TYR A 694 -3.77 -4.40 -0.21
CA TYR A 694 -2.76 -5.30 0.36
C TYR A 694 -2.93 -5.57 1.86
N SER A 695 -4.18 -5.63 2.33
CA SER A 695 -4.53 -6.27 3.58
C SER A 695 -4.50 -7.79 3.43
N THR A 696 -4.51 -8.49 4.54
CA THR A 696 -4.65 -9.95 4.57
C THR A 696 -5.98 -10.35 5.22
N ALA A 697 -6.52 -11.49 4.80
CA ALA A 697 -7.67 -12.14 5.43
C ALA A 697 -7.31 -13.58 5.77
N THR A 698 -7.53 -13.99 7.01
CA THR A 698 -7.18 -15.34 7.50
C THR A 698 -8.36 -15.94 8.20
N LEU A 699 -8.82 -17.12 7.73
CA LEU A 699 -9.86 -17.89 8.40
C LEU A 699 -9.31 -18.50 9.69
N LEU A 700 -10.00 -18.26 10.79
CA LEU A 700 -9.68 -18.78 12.12
C LEU A 700 -10.37 -20.11 12.38
N PRO A 701 -9.88 -20.95 13.30
CA PRO A 701 -10.56 -22.21 13.67
C PRO A 701 -11.99 -22.02 14.21
N SER A 702 -12.30 -20.83 14.71
CA SER A 702 -13.67 -20.45 15.14
C SER A 702 -14.67 -20.28 13.97
N GLY A 703 -14.20 -20.26 12.72
CA GLY A 703 -14.99 -19.89 11.54
C GLY A 703 -15.04 -18.38 11.27
N GLN A 704 -14.55 -17.56 12.17
CA GLN A 704 -14.37 -16.12 11.96
C GLN A 704 -13.18 -15.84 11.05
N VAL A 705 -13.11 -14.62 10.48
CA VAL A 705 -11.97 -14.19 9.66
C VAL A 705 -11.33 -12.96 10.26
N VAL A 706 -10.02 -13.03 10.54
CA VAL A 706 -9.26 -11.84 10.89
C VAL A 706 -8.74 -11.14 9.63
N ILE A 707 -8.99 -9.84 9.55
CA ILE A 707 -8.56 -8.94 8.47
C ILE A 707 -7.52 -8.01 9.05
N ILE A 708 -6.31 -7.97 8.48
CA ILE A 708 -5.17 -7.28 9.10
C ILE A 708 -4.57 -6.26 8.16
N GLY A 709 -4.30 -5.05 8.66
CA GLY A 709 -3.44 -4.05 8.05
C GLY A 709 -3.89 -3.56 6.68
N GLY A 710 -2.94 -3.45 5.77
CA GLY A 710 -3.14 -2.83 4.46
C GLY A 710 -3.09 -1.31 4.52
N TYR A 711 -3.22 -0.64 3.38
CA TYR A 711 -3.24 0.81 3.34
C TYR A 711 -4.52 1.37 2.71
N SER A 712 -4.91 2.58 3.10
CA SER A 712 -6.08 3.27 2.55
C SER A 712 -5.66 4.50 1.77
N GLY A 713 -6.27 4.73 0.60
CA GLY A 713 -5.97 5.84 -0.30
C GLY A 713 -7.01 6.95 -0.35
N ILE A 714 -8.04 6.94 0.50
CA ILE A 714 -9.15 7.87 0.38
C ILE A 714 -9.52 8.51 1.71
N ARG A 715 -8.96 9.67 1.99
CA ARG A 715 -9.57 10.77 2.73
C ARG A 715 -8.88 12.09 2.38
N PRO A 716 -9.62 13.22 2.29
CA PRO A 716 -9.03 14.54 2.07
C PRO A 716 -8.13 15.02 3.22
N VAL A 717 -8.11 14.33 4.35
CA VAL A 717 -7.42 14.78 5.58
C VAL A 717 -6.66 13.64 6.29
N ASP A 718 -6.80 12.37 5.85
CA ASP A 718 -6.15 11.29 6.56
C ASP A 718 -5.33 10.43 5.61
N TYR A 719 -4.11 10.64 5.72
CA TYR A 719 -2.90 10.10 5.20
C TYR A 719 -2.98 8.63 4.76
N SER A 720 -2.49 8.40 3.57
CA SER A 720 -2.11 7.16 2.92
C SER A 720 -1.16 6.30 3.73
N HIS A 721 -1.43 6.06 5.00
CA HIS A 721 -0.57 5.27 5.86
C HIS A 721 -0.98 3.80 5.79
N SER A 722 0.00 2.92 5.83
CA SER A 722 -0.18 1.55 6.25
C SER A 722 -0.95 1.53 7.58
N SER A 723 -1.71 0.51 7.83
CA SER A 723 -2.59 0.47 9.01
C SER A 723 -2.13 -0.60 9.99
N ALA A 724 -2.12 -0.25 11.26
CA ALA A 724 -1.99 -1.18 12.36
C ALA A 724 -3.32 -1.88 12.71
N ALA A 725 -4.46 -1.35 12.23
CA ALA A 725 -5.78 -1.83 12.59
C ALA A 725 -6.08 -3.23 12.04
N ALA A 726 -6.82 -4.00 12.82
CA ALA A 726 -7.37 -5.27 12.41
C ALA A 726 -8.87 -5.38 12.73
N TRP A 727 -9.55 -6.25 12.01
CA TRP A 727 -10.98 -6.48 12.13
C TRP A 727 -11.25 -7.98 12.20
N ILE A 728 -12.35 -8.33 12.85
CA ILE A 728 -12.95 -9.66 12.81
C ILE A 728 -14.22 -9.59 11.96
N TYR A 729 -14.28 -10.42 10.94
CA TYR A 729 -15.52 -10.77 10.25
C TYR A 729 -16.11 -12.00 10.92
N ASP A 730 -17.37 -11.88 11.32
CA ASP A 730 -18.19 -12.96 11.86
C ASP A 730 -19.21 -13.35 10.80
N PRO A 731 -19.19 -14.59 10.28
CA PRO A 731 -20.08 -15.00 9.19
C PRO A 731 -21.53 -15.26 9.62
N GLU A 732 -21.93 -15.16 10.89
CA GLU A 732 -23.24 -15.54 11.49
C GLU A 732 -23.39 -17.04 11.70
#